data_c136f852ad9ca2441beeb747b83f8320
#
_entry.id   c136f852ad9ca2441beeb747b83f8320
#
_cell.length_a   1.000
_cell.length_b   1.000
_cell.length_c   1.000
_cell.angle_alpha   90.00
_cell.angle_beta   90.00
_cell.angle_gamma   90.00
#
_symmetry.space_group_name_H-M   'P 1'
#
loop_
_entity.id
_entity.type
_entity.pdbx_description
1 polymer ?
#
loop_
_entity_poly.entity_id
_entity_poly.type
_entity_poly.pdbx_seq_one_letter_code
_entity_poly.pdbx_strand_id
1 'polypeptide(L)'
;RWCATAALGLASLAAPRALAAQALACDDTSIEVHKLSFAGNATFRSSDLANGVATTQSSFTRRFFRVFGKRYCLDAPTVTQDSLRLIILYRNAGFSQVRVAKELTMRSPRQAELRFVIDEGTPVRIDSVSYVGFEEVPQFDRLRRGIEVRPGMRFDKSAVLASRDSLARRLRDRGYPLAEVLRSFDTDTARHTAVVEFSASTGPRARLGAINVTVDVPPGERRRIDPDRVKGVLGIREGQLYRERSLEGVKRGLYLAEAFRHVDVQVDSASLVDAVDSLVSVNVQLTEGDLRASRVSLGWGNLDCLRTQGSYSDYNFLGRLRRLDLNGRLSKVGVGAPFDFASGLCRQEVKRDIFSDTLNYYAGATLSQASLFGLRTIPTVTVYSERRSEFQAYLRDTPFGAIASVQRGVDGALPQSFSYQLEYGSTFSSPAFFCAVFNVCEEAAQARLLRRNRLAVAGWSVTRNRADDFANPQRGSVMRFEVRHASRLIGSSTDQQFSRGVIDASFYRPVFDGGVFVFRLRGGTVLGRRLGLDGSRTFVPPQERLYAGGPNTVRGFRQNELGPAIYVVDTFSVAAAAGDTSFFETNDNRVASRVVPSGGDNVVIANAELRLRSVFLPELIQYSIFVDAGEVWNRNGSTASQSTIQVKVTPGVGVRVFTPIGPVRVDIGYNPYQAPSGPAFFSAQQRVGGEVERALYCTSPGNRLAVTPGATLPGGTSALPVQAAGACPATFQPPRRATFLSRLTFNFSIGQAF
;
A
#
# COMPACT_ATOMS: atom_id res chain seq x y z
N ARG A 1 -44.91 -23.22 -5.26
CA ARG A 1 -45.54 -22.12 -6.02
C ARG A 1 -45.49 -20.83 -5.20
N TRP A 2 -44.51 -20.02 -5.43
CA TRP A 2 -44.60 -18.55 -5.38
C TRP A 2 -43.30 -18.02 -5.99
N CYS A 3 -43.39 -17.56 -7.25
CA CYS A 3 -42.36 -16.77 -7.91
C CYS A 3 -42.40 -15.36 -7.31
N ALA A 4 -41.27 -14.89 -6.80
CA ALA A 4 -41.07 -13.48 -6.53
C ALA A 4 -39.95 -12.97 -7.45
N THR A 5 -40.33 -12.25 -8.48
CA THR A 5 -39.50 -11.45 -9.37
C THR A 5 -38.91 -10.28 -8.59
N ALA A 6 -37.59 -10.28 -8.38
CA ALA A 6 -36.89 -9.14 -7.88
C ALA A 6 -36.59 -8.18 -9.04
N ALA A 7 -37.33 -7.07 -9.09
CA ALA A 7 -37.05 -5.94 -9.96
C ALA A 7 -35.80 -5.20 -9.48
N LEU A 8 -34.73 -5.25 -10.29
CA LEU A 8 -33.57 -4.37 -10.13
C LEU A 8 -33.95 -2.95 -10.56
N GLY A 9 -34.23 -2.10 -9.57
CA GLY A 9 -34.36 -0.66 -9.76
C GLY A 9 -32.98 -0.05 -10.02
N LEU A 10 -32.70 0.31 -11.27
CA LEU A 10 -31.60 1.19 -11.66
C LEU A 10 -31.88 2.59 -11.11
N ALA A 11 -31.33 2.92 -9.96
CA ALA A 11 -31.26 4.30 -9.50
C ALA A 11 -30.25 5.04 -10.40
N SER A 12 -30.73 5.91 -11.25
CA SER A 12 -29.96 6.87 -12.03
C SER A 12 -29.29 7.86 -11.08
N LEU A 13 -28.05 7.59 -10.69
CA LEU A 13 -27.17 8.55 -10.04
C LEU A 13 -26.80 9.64 -11.06
N ALA A 14 -27.40 10.81 -10.92
CA ALA A 14 -26.99 12.02 -11.59
C ALA A 14 -25.57 12.37 -11.10
N ALA A 15 -24.57 11.99 -11.86
CA ALA A 15 -23.20 12.44 -11.65
C ALA A 15 -23.14 13.96 -11.86
N PRO A 16 -22.41 14.75 -11.03
CA PRO A 16 -22.18 16.15 -11.30
C PRO A 16 -21.44 16.26 -12.63
N ARG A 17 -22.03 16.98 -13.58
CA ARG A 17 -21.36 17.37 -14.81
C ARG A 17 -20.16 18.23 -14.43
N ALA A 18 -18.97 17.63 -14.37
CA ALA A 18 -17.74 18.40 -14.49
C ALA A 18 -17.86 19.26 -15.76
N LEU A 19 -17.49 20.52 -15.68
CA LEU A 19 -17.30 21.40 -16.80
C LEU A 19 -16.26 20.77 -17.76
N ALA A 20 -16.70 19.83 -18.55
CA ALA A 20 -15.96 19.39 -19.72
C ALA A 20 -15.99 20.60 -20.67
N ALA A 21 -14.80 21.13 -20.99
CA ALA A 21 -14.65 22.00 -22.15
C ALA A 21 -15.56 21.45 -23.26
N GLN A 22 -16.44 22.28 -23.79
CA GLN A 22 -17.42 21.89 -24.80
C GLN A 22 -16.69 21.21 -25.94
N ALA A 23 -16.68 19.87 -25.92
CA ALA A 23 -16.28 19.09 -27.09
C ALA A 23 -17.32 19.41 -28.16
N LEU A 24 -16.91 20.16 -29.17
CA LEU A 24 -17.74 20.44 -30.35
C LEU A 24 -18.32 19.12 -30.83
N ALA A 25 -19.63 19.03 -30.80
CA ALA A 25 -20.33 17.86 -31.31
C ALA A 25 -19.99 17.76 -32.81
N CYS A 26 -19.42 16.65 -33.23
CA CYS A 26 -19.09 16.41 -34.64
C CYS A 26 -20.36 16.16 -35.46
N ASP A 27 -20.66 17.03 -36.36
CA ASP A 27 -21.69 16.79 -37.39
C ASP A 27 -21.22 15.73 -38.37
N ASP A 28 -22.15 15.11 -39.06
CA ASP A 28 -21.83 14.04 -40.04
C ASP A 28 -20.97 14.51 -41.21
N THR A 29 -20.86 15.83 -41.44
CA THR A 29 -20.04 16.45 -42.48
C THR A 29 -18.63 16.82 -41.99
N SER A 30 -18.40 16.82 -40.70
CA SER A 30 -17.13 17.26 -40.11
C SER A 30 -15.97 16.25 -40.31
N ILE A 31 -14.76 16.77 -40.55
CA ILE A 31 -13.56 15.95 -40.73
C ILE A 31 -13.10 15.43 -39.37
N GLU A 32 -12.95 14.14 -39.24
CA GLU A 32 -12.45 13.47 -38.02
C GLU A 32 -10.93 13.55 -37.91
N VAL A 33 -10.38 13.93 -36.72
CA VAL A 33 -8.97 13.83 -36.44
C VAL A 33 -8.63 12.37 -36.14
N HIS A 34 -8.11 11.67 -37.15
CA HIS A 34 -7.71 10.27 -37.02
C HIS A 34 -6.44 10.10 -36.24
N LYS A 35 -5.44 10.95 -36.46
CA LYS A 35 -4.14 10.90 -35.78
C LYS A 35 -3.62 12.31 -35.52
N LEU A 36 -3.08 12.52 -34.32
CA LEU A 36 -2.34 13.70 -33.94
C LEU A 36 -0.87 13.29 -33.67
N SER A 37 0.07 13.95 -34.30
CA SER A 37 1.50 13.63 -34.16
C SER A 37 2.36 14.89 -34.14
N PHE A 38 3.55 14.77 -33.54
CA PHE A 38 4.53 15.83 -33.40
C PHE A 38 5.86 15.34 -33.97
N ALA A 39 6.60 16.22 -34.62
CA ALA A 39 7.90 15.93 -35.16
C ALA A 39 8.87 17.10 -34.88
N GLY A 40 10.16 16.80 -34.70
CA GLY A 40 11.18 17.80 -34.36
C GLY A 40 11.18 18.24 -32.88
N ASN A 41 10.32 17.66 -32.04
CA ASN A 41 10.20 17.95 -30.62
C ASN A 41 11.24 17.18 -29.77
N ALA A 42 12.51 17.63 -29.82
CA ALA A 42 13.59 17.01 -29.06
C ALA A 42 13.50 17.26 -27.54
N THR A 43 12.97 18.42 -27.13
CA THR A 43 12.91 18.88 -25.75
C THR A 43 11.71 18.34 -24.99
N PHE A 44 10.53 18.32 -25.60
CA PHE A 44 9.30 17.87 -24.97
C PHE A 44 8.85 16.53 -25.55
N ARG A 45 8.24 15.70 -24.71
CA ARG A 45 7.62 14.46 -25.18
C ARG A 45 6.34 14.76 -25.96
N SER A 46 6.04 13.94 -26.98
CA SER A 46 4.80 14.10 -27.75
C SER A 46 3.54 14.02 -26.89
N SER A 47 3.56 13.26 -25.80
CA SER A 47 2.47 13.22 -24.80
C SER A 47 2.26 14.55 -24.09
N ASP A 48 3.34 15.25 -23.75
CA ASP A 48 3.27 16.53 -23.03
C ASP A 48 2.74 17.62 -23.97
N LEU A 49 3.16 17.59 -25.23
CA LEU A 49 2.64 18.48 -26.27
C LEU A 49 1.17 18.22 -26.58
N ALA A 50 0.77 16.93 -26.63
CA ALA A 50 -0.64 16.55 -26.86
C ALA A 50 -1.56 17.03 -25.73
N ASN A 51 -1.05 17.09 -24.49
CA ASN A 51 -1.78 17.66 -23.35
C ASN A 51 -1.81 19.20 -23.37
N GLY A 52 -0.90 19.83 -24.09
CA GLY A 52 -0.78 21.29 -24.23
C GLY A 52 -1.65 21.88 -25.35
N VAL A 53 -2.25 21.06 -26.21
CA VAL A 53 -3.11 21.46 -27.32
C VAL A 53 -4.57 21.09 -27.07
N ALA A 54 -5.51 21.80 -27.66
CA ALA A 54 -6.93 21.51 -27.53
C ALA A 54 -7.42 20.46 -28.55
N THR A 55 -6.75 20.38 -29.71
CA THR A 55 -7.06 19.35 -30.71
C THR A 55 -6.69 17.97 -30.20
N THR A 56 -7.65 17.06 -30.18
CA THR A 56 -7.47 15.70 -29.70
C THR A 56 -7.78 14.70 -30.80
N GLN A 57 -7.00 13.63 -30.91
CA GLN A 57 -7.26 12.54 -31.84
C GLN A 57 -8.45 11.67 -31.38
N SER A 58 -9.22 11.15 -32.32
CA SER A 58 -10.32 10.21 -32.04
C SER A 58 -9.85 8.97 -31.31
N SER A 59 -10.70 8.40 -30.46
CA SER A 59 -10.34 7.24 -29.65
C SER A 59 -9.84 6.08 -30.50
N PHE A 60 -8.95 5.26 -29.94
CA PHE A 60 -8.39 4.10 -30.66
C PHE A 60 -9.50 3.14 -31.13
N THR A 61 -10.50 2.90 -30.30
CA THR A 61 -11.64 2.06 -30.64
C THR A 61 -12.37 2.57 -31.90
N ARG A 62 -12.54 3.89 -32.00
CA ARG A 62 -13.13 4.53 -33.18
C ARG A 62 -12.24 4.40 -34.41
N ARG A 63 -10.93 4.59 -34.24
CA ARG A 63 -9.96 4.50 -35.33
C ARG A 63 -9.81 3.09 -35.90
N PHE A 64 -9.92 2.06 -35.03
CA PHE A 64 -9.73 0.66 -35.43
C PHE A 64 -11.05 -0.02 -35.87
N PHE A 65 -12.09 0.07 -35.01
CA PHE A 65 -13.37 -0.63 -35.28
C PHE A 65 -14.40 0.20 -36.03
N ARG A 66 -14.19 1.51 -36.20
CA ARG A 66 -15.07 2.48 -36.90
C ARG A 66 -16.50 2.63 -36.36
N VAL A 67 -16.92 1.85 -35.38
CA VAL A 67 -18.28 1.78 -34.85
C VAL A 67 -18.42 2.35 -33.45
N PHE A 68 -17.43 2.12 -32.58
CA PHE A 68 -17.51 2.51 -31.17
C PHE A 68 -16.37 3.48 -30.78
N GLY A 69 -16.66 4.45 -29.91
CA GLY A 69 -15.67 5.36 -29.33
C GLY A 69 -15.94 6.83 -29.61
N LYS A 70 -15.23 7.72 -28.89
CA LYS A 70 -15.37 9.17 -29.05
C LYS A 70 -14.76 9.63 -30.36
N ARG A 71 -15.52 10.44 -31.11
CA ARG A 71 -15.09 11.09 -32.34
C ARG A 71 -14.73 12.53 -32.02
N TYR A 72 -13.55 12.96 -32.47
CA TYR A 72 -13.08 14.34 -32.35
C TYR A 72 -12.88 14.89 -33.75
N CYS A 73 -13.41 16.11 -33.96
CA CYS A 73 -13.38 16.74 -35.25
C CYS A 73 -12.34 17.82 -35.37
N LEU A 74 -11.88 18.00 -36.58
CA LEU A 74 -10.93 19.03 -36.97
C LEU A 74 -11.65 20.37 -36.98
N ASP A 75 -11.17 21.31 -36.16
CA ASP A 75 -11.59 22.70 -36.19
C ASP A 75 -10.39 23.56 -36.57
N ALA A 76 -10.45 24.21 -37.76
CA ALA A 76 -9.34 24.96 -38.30
C ALA A 76 -8.90 26.14 -37.44
N PRO A 77 -9.80 26.91 -36.80
CA PRO A 77 -9.43 27.94 -35.80
C PRO A 77 -8.67 27.33 -34.61
N THR A 78 -9.19 26.23 -34.03
CA THR A 78 -8.53 25.55 -32.91
C THR A 78 -7.14 25.06 -33.24
N VAL A 79 -6.94 24.46 -34.42
CA VAL A 79 -5.59 24.00 -34.88
C VAL A 79 -4.64 25.19 -35.02
N THR A 80 -5.10 26.33 -35.45
CA THR A 80 -4.27 27.54 -35.56
C THR A 80 -3.89 28.04 -34.17
N GLN A 81 -4.85 28.06 -33.21
CA GLN A 81 -4.58 28.40 -31.81
C GLN A 81 -3.63 27.40 -31.16
N ASP A 82 -3.70 26.12 -31.51
CA ASP A 82 -2.80 25.09 -31.00
C ASP A 82 -1.36 25.33 -31.47
N SER A 83 -1.14 25.74 -32.70
CA SER A 83 0.19 26.17 -33.16
C SER A 83 0.73 27.32 -32.29
N LEU A 84 -0.11 28.30 -31.94
CA LEU A 84 0.30 29.40 -31.06
C LEU A 84 0.55 28.92 -29.63
N ARG A 85 -0.26 28.01 -29.09
CA ARG A 85 -0.02 27.40 -27.77
C ARG A 85 1.33 26.68 -27.71
N LEU A 86 1.69 25.93 -28.73
CA LEU A 86 2.98 25.28 -28.85
C LEU A 86 4.11 26.31 -28.92
N ILE A 87 3.99 27.36 -29.75
CA ILE A 87 4.97 28.43 -29.81
C ILE A 87 5.19 29.11 -28.46
N ILE A 88 4.11 29.39 -27.72
CA ILE A 88 4.17 30.00 -26.38
C ILE A 88 4.85 29.03 -25.39
N LEU A 89 4.52 27.73 -25.43
CA LEU A 89 5.12 26.71 -24.59
C LEU A 89 6.66 26.69 -24.79
N TYR A 90 7.12 26.62 -26.04
CA TYR A 90 8.55 26.59 -26.38
C TYR A 90 9.25 27.88 -26.04
N ARG A 91 8.61 29.06 -26.32
CA ARG A 91 9.19 30.35 -25.94
C ARG A 91 9.35 30.49 -24.43
N ASN A 92 8.36 30.03 -23.63
CA ASN A 92 8.48 30.00 -22.19
C ASN A 92 9.59 29.06 -21.69
N ALA A 93 9.94 28.04 -22.48
CA ALA A 93 11.04 27.12 -22.23
C ALA A 93 12.39 27.58 -22.84
N GLY A 94 12.50 28.83 -23.34
CA GLY A 94 13.71 29.44 -23.79
C GLY A 94 14.04 29.29 -25.29
N PHE A 95 13.09 28.83 -26.09
CA PHE A 95 13.27 28.73 -27.55
C PHE A 95 12.64 29.93 -28.25
N SER A 96 13.37 31.06 -28.30
CA SER A 96 12.84 32.32 -28.80
C SER A 96 12.49 32.29 -30.31
N GLN A 97 13.22 31.48 -31.08
CA GLN A 97 13.09 31.37 -32.54
C GLN A 97 12.31 30.15 -33.01
N VAL A 98 11.55 29.48 -32.09
CA VAL A 98 10.76 28.31 -32.44
C VAL A 98 9.78 28.58 -33.56
N ARG A 99 9.68 27.65 -34.50
CA ARG A 99 8.70 27.65 -35.60
C ARG A 99 7.86 26.39 -35.51
N VAL A 100 6.55 26.53 -35.67
CA VAL A 100 5.60 25.42 -35.65
C VAL A 100 4.79 25.48 -36.93
N ALA A 101 5.02 24.51 -37.79
CA ALA A 101 4.25 24.30 -39.00
C ALA A 101 3.18 23.19 -38.75
N LYS A 102 2.06 23.31 -39.42
CA LYS A 102 1.00 22.32 -39.39
C LYS A 102 0.89 21.62 -40.75
N GLU A 103 0.91 20.30 -40.73
CA GLU A 103 0.72 19.46 -41.92
C GLU A 103 -0.60 18.69 -41.72
N LEU A 104 -1.49 18.81 -42.69
CA LEU A 104 -2.77 18.12 -42.70
C LEU A 104 -2.79 17.17 -43.88
N THR A 105 -2.87 15.88 -43.59
CA THR A 105 -2.97 14.83 -44.61
C THR A 105 -4.33 14.19 -44.55
N MET A 106 -5.07 14.23 -45.66
CA MET A 106 -6.37 13.56 -45.78
C MET A 106 -6.17 12.07 -46.02
N ARG A 107 -6.64 11.24 -45.11
CA ARG A 107 -6.64 9.79 -45.25
C ARG A 107 -7.86 9.27 -46.00
N SER A 108 -8.97 9.97 -45.86
CA SER A 108 -10.21 9.74 -46.53
C SER A 108 -11.00 11.07 -46.60
N PRO A 109 -12.10 11.17 -47.36
CA PRO A 109 -12.88 12.43 -47.43
C PRO A 109 -13.36 12.97 -46.10
N ARG A 110 -13.38 12.14 -45.04
CA ARG A 110 -13.86 12.51 -43.69
C ARG A 110 -12.84 12.24 -42.56
N GLN A 111 -11.61 11.87 -42.90
CA GLN A 111 -10.57 11.59 -41.90
C GLN A 111 -9.26 12.28 -42.29
N ALA A 112 -8.69 13.00 -41.31
CA ALA A 112 -7.41 13.68 -41.46
C ALA A 112 -6.40 13.25 -40.39
N GLU A 113 -5.14 13.25 -40.75
CA GLU A 113 -4.00 13.17 -39.87
C GLU A 113 -3.38 14.56 -39.74
N LEU A 114 -3.32 15.06 -38.51
CA LEU A 114 -2.71 16.34 -38.18
C LEU A 114 -1.32 16.10 -37.60
N ARG A 115 -0.32 16.73 -38.18
CA ARG A 115 1.05 16.69 -37.71
C ARG A 115 1.55 18.10 -37.46
N PHE A 116 2.08 18.36 -36.26
CA PHE A 116 2.81 19.57 -35.98
C PHE A 116 4.30 19.30 -36.16
N VAL A 117 4.92 20.06 -37.06
CA VAL A 117 6.38 20.02 -37.31
C VAL A 117 6.99 21.19 -36.56
N ILE A 118 7.87 20.90 -35.63
CA ILE A 118 8.46 21.85 -34.72
C ILE A 118 9.95 21.98 -35.05
N ASP A 119 10.36 23.19 -35.34
CA ASP A 119 11.78 23.58 -35.38
C ASP A 119 12.04 24.36 -34.09
N GLU A 120 12.71 23.73 -33.14
CA GLU A 120 12.94 24.32 -31.82
C GLU A 120 13.90 25.50 -31.89
N GLY A 121 14.84 25.48 -32.83
CA GLY A 121 15.92 26.46 -32.91
C GLY A 121 16.94 26.35 -31.75
N THR A 122 17.78 27.35 -31.60
CA THR A 122 18.79 27.41 -30.53
C THR A 122 18.19 27.91 -29.21
N PRO A 123 18.35 27.16 -28.09
CA PRO A 123 17.83 27.61 -26.81
C PRO A 123 18.63 28.76 -26.21
N VAL A 124 17.92 29.71 -25.61
CA VAL A 124 18.52 30.78 -24.80
C VAL A 124 19.08 30.18 -23.53
N ARG A 125 20.30 30.54 -23.14
CA ARG A 125 20.95 30.10 -21.89
C ARG A 125 21.10 31.27 -20.94
N ILE A 126 21.05 30.95 -19.65
CA ILE A 126 21.26 31.94 -18.59
C ILE A 126 22.75 32.28 -18.53
N ASP A 127 23.09 33.54 -18.76
CA ASP A 127 24.45 34.07 -18.66
C ASP A 127 24.77 34.38 -17.18
N SER A 128 23.92 35.16 -16.54
CA SER A 128 24.12 35.58 -15.16
C SER A 128 22.82 35.60 -14.34
N VAL A 129 22.97 35.45 -13.02
CA VAL A 129 21.86 35.56 -12.05
C VAL A 129 22.30 36.51 -10.97
N SER A 130 21.56 37.62 -10.82
CA SER A 130 21.76 38.61 -9.76
C SER A 130 20.70 38.52 -8.65
N TYR A 131 21.09 38.94 -7.47
CA TYR A 131 20.24 38.94 -6.29
C TYR A 131 20.37 40.28 -5.60
N VAL A 132 19.31 41.07 -5.57
CA VAL A 132 19.26 42.43 -5.02
C VAL A 132 18.32 42.45 -3.79
N GLY A 133 18.70 43.17 -2.74
CA GLY A 133 17.89 43.25 -1.50
C GLY A 133 17.98 42.03 -0.59
N PHE A 134 18.96 41.15 -0.81
CA PHE A 134 19.25 40.00 0.05
C PHE A 134 20.46 40.23 0.97
N GLU A 135 21.09 41.38 0.90
CA GLU A 135 22.37 41.70 1.55
C GLU A 135 22.26 41.61 3.07
N GLU A 136 21.12 42.02 3.65
CA GLU A 136 20.85 41.99 5.08
C GLU A 136 20.36 40.62 5.58
N VAL A 137 20.13 39.65 4.66
CA VAL A 137 19.62 38.33 5.06
C VAL A 137 20.74 37.44 5.57
N PRO A 138 20.71 37.03 6.85
CA PRO A 138 21.76 36.19 7.40
C PRO A 138 21.91 34.86 6.65
N GLN A 139 23.14 34.49 6.32
CA GLN A 139 23.48 33.23 5.62
C GLN A 139 22.76 33.09 4.27
N PHE A 140 22.71 34.14 3.47
CA PHE A 140 22.08 34.13 2.15
C PHE A 140 22.63 33.02 1.24
N ASP A 141 23.90 32.71 1.29
CA ASP A 141 24.50 31.61 0.52
C ASP A 141 23.86 30.22 0.80
N ARG A 142 23.41 30.01 2.03
CA ARG A 142 22.63 28.80 2.35
C ARG A 142 21.22 28.87 1.83
N LEU A 143 20.65 30.07 1.76
CA LEU A 143 19.29 30.29 1.26
C LEU A 143 19.21 30.03 -0.24
N ARG A 144 20.20 30.45 -1.03
CA ARG A 144 20.23 30.25 -2.50
C ARG A 144 20.61 28.83 -2.92
N ARG A 145 21.15 27.98 -2.04
CA ARG A 145 21.49 26.59 -2.38
C ARG A 145 20.25 25.82 -2.87
N GLY A 146 20.41 25.12 -4.01
CA GLY A 146 19.34 24.31 -4.60
C GLY A 146 18.27 25.13 -5.33
N ILE A 147 18.50 26.40 -5.61
CA ILE A 147 17.72 27.15 -6.61
C ILE A 147 18.07 26.60 -7.98
N GLU A 148 17.02 26.33 -8.77
CA GLU A 148 17.20 25.69 -10.09
C GLU A 148 17.87 26.60 -11.11
N VAL A 149 17.56 27.90 -11.06
CA VAL A 149 18.09 28.90 -11.99
C VAL A 149 19.56 29.18 -11.70
N ARG A 150 20.45 28.84 -12.65
CA ARG A 150 21.91 29.00 -12.55
C ARG A 150 22.53 29.37 -13.90
N PRO A 151 23.66 30.09 -13.92
CA PRO A 151 24.39 30.33 -15.13
C PRO A 151 24.72 29.07 -15.93
N GLY A 152 24.64 29.12 -17.23
CA GLY A 152 24.84 28.01 -18.17
C GLY A 152 23.63 27.13 -18.43
N MET A 153 22.60 27.17 -17.57
CA MET A 153 21.36 26.42 -17.78
C MET A 153 20.50 27.04 -18.89
N ARG A 154 19.65 26.22 -19.52
CA ARG A 154 18.64 26.71 -20.44
C ARG A 154 17.65 27.60 -19.66
N PHE A 155 17.34 28.76 -20.26
CA PHE A 155 16.30 29.64 -19.70
C PHE A 155 14.95 28.94 -19.76
N ASP A 156 14.27 28.93 -18.64
CA ASP A 156 12.91 28.44 -18.51
C ASP A 156 12.11 29.35 -17.57
N LYS A 157 11.10 30.00 -18.11
CA LYS A 157 10.28 30.95 -17.37
C LYS A 157 9.59 30.31 -16.16
N SER A 158 9.22 29.04 -16.28
CA SER A 158 8.61 28.28 -15.17
C SER A 158 9.61 28.01 -14.05
N ALA A 159 10.88 27.71 -14.40
CA ALA A 159 11.95 27.53 -13.43
C ALA A 159 12.30 28.87 -12.72
N VAL A 160 12.26 29.98 -13.46
CA VAL A 160 12.47 31.32 -12.88
C VAL A 160 11.34 31.65 -11.88
N LEU A 161 10.08 31.36 -12.24
CA LEU A 161 8.93 31.54 -11.33
C LEU A 161 9.06 30.66 -10.08
N ALA A 162 9.35 29.37 -10.24
CA ALA A 162 9.54 28.44 -9.15
C ALA A 162 10.71 28.84 -8.23
N SER A 163 11.78 29.38 -8.80
CA SER A 163 12.92 29.91 -8.04
C SER A 163 12.54 31.12 -7.22
N ARG A 164 11.79 32.08 -7.79
CA ARG A 164 11.24 33.23 -7.08
C ARG A 164 10.39 32.79 -5.88
N ASP A 165 9.42 31.88 -6.11
CA ASP A 165 8.53 31.38 -5.05
C ASP A 165 9.28 30.62 -3.97
N SER A 166 10.33 29.91 -4.37
CA SER A 166 11.20 29.21 -3.41
C SER A 166 11.99 30.19 -2.55
N LEU A 167 12.54 31.27 -3.12
CA LEU A 167 13.25 32.31 -2.39
C LEU A 167 12.30 33.02 -1.41
N ALA A 168 11.13 33.42 -1.85
CA ALA A 168 10.11 34.08 -1.00
C ALA A 168 9.74 33.19 0.21
N ARG A 169 9.39 31.91 -0.03
CA ARG A 169 9.09 30.96 1.06
C ARG A 169 10.26 30.79 2.02
N ARG A 170 11.50 30.71 1.52
CA ARG A 170 12.69 30.56 2.37
C ARG A 170 12.96 31.80 3.24
N LEU A 171 12.65 33.01 2.75
CA LEU A 171 12.70 34.25 3.53
C LEU A 171 11.61 34.23 4.62
N ARG A 172 10.36 33.89 4.26
CA ARG A 172 9.25 33.80 5.20
C ARG A 172 9.50 32.73 6.28
N ASP A 173 10.18 31.64 5.94
CA ASP A 173 10.61 30.63 6.92
C ASP A 173 11.70 31.10 7.89
N ARG A 174 12.37 32.21 7.59
CA ARG A 174 13.41 32.82 8.43
C ARG A 174 12.92 33.99 9.29
N GLY A 175 11.64 34.26 9.25
CA GLY A 175 11.04 35.29 10.09
C GLY A 175 10.67 36.59 9.37
N TYR A 176 10.60 36.58 8.05
CA TYR A 176 10.22 37.75 7.24
C TYR A 176 8.82 37.55 6.66
N PRO A 177 7.72 37.81 7.41
CA PRO A 177 6.36 37.47 6.96
C PRO A 177 5.93 38.25 5.71
N LEU A 178 6.40 39.46 5.53
CA LEU A 178 6.09 40.33 4.38
C LEU A 178 7.06 40.18 3.23
N ALA A 179 8.01 39.22 3.31
CA ALA A 179 9.00 39.05 2.26
C ALA A 179 8.34 38.77 0.90
N GLU A 180 8.61 39.64 -0.02
CA GLU A 180 8.25 39.52 -1.43
C GLU A 180 9.50 39.44 -2.28
N VAL A 181 9.50 38.58 -3.29
CA VAL A 181 10.59 38.46 -4.25
C VAL A 181 9.99 38.72 -5.63
N LEU A 182 10.49 39.76 -6.27
CA LEU A 182 10.22 40.05 -7.67
C LEU A 182 11.26 39.37 -8.55
N ARG A 183 10.94 39.23 -9.82
CA ARG A 183 11.83 38.71 -10.84
C ARG A 183 11.86 39.64 -12.03
N SER A 184 13.03 39.85 -12.55
CA SER A 184 13.27 40.46 -13.85
C SER A 184 14.11 39.53 -14.69
N PHE A 185 13.94 39.56 -15.99
CA PHE A 185 14.84 38.88 -16.91
C PHE A 185 14.88 39.63 -18.25
N ASP A 186 16.05 39.72 -18.82
CA ASP A 186 16.26 40.22 -20.17
C ASP A 186 16.87 39.11 -21.03
N THR A 187 16.44 39.02 -22.29
CA THR A 187 16.85 37.94 -23.20
C THR A 187 17.41 38.56 -24.49
N ASP A 188 18.71 38.36 -24.73
CA ASP A 188 19.33 38.67 -26.01
C ASP A 188 19.12 37.49 -26.98
N THR A 189 18.20 37.68 -27.91
CA THR A 189 17.86 36.66 -28.92
C THR A 189 18.91 36.46 -29.97
N ALA A 190 19.81 37.45 -30.17
CA ALA A 190 20.90 37.35 -31.10
C ALA A 190 22.07 36.54 -30.54
N ARG A 191 22.39 36.72 -29.28
CA ARG A 191 23.43 35.98 -28.55
C ARG A 191 22.93 34.70 -27.90
N HIS A 192 21.63 34.46 -27.91
CA HIS A 192 20.96 33.34 -27.18
C HIS A 192 21.30 33.30 -25.69
N THR A 193 21.39 34.47 -25.05
CA THR A 193 21.67 34.61 -23.62
C THR A 193 20.51 35.28 -22.88
N ALA A 194 20.41 35.01 -21.56
CA ALA A 194 19.47 35.65 -20.67
C ALA A 194 20.17 36.10 -19.39
N VAL A 195 19.83 37.28 -18.90
CA VAL A 195 20.19 37.75 -17.56
C VAL A 195 18.93 37.64 -16.69
N VAL A 196 19.05 37.05 -15.49
CA VAL A 196 17.95 36.90 -14.56
C VAL A 196 18.28 37.64 -13.28
N GLU A 197 17.36 38.46 -12.81
CA GLU A 197 17.47 39.17 -11.53
C GLU A 197 16.33 38.79 -10.59
N PHE A 198 16.68 38.53 -9.34
CA PHE A 198 15.73 38.39 -8.23
C PHE A 198 15.91 39.55 -7.27
N SER A 199 14.86 40.36 -7.08
CA SER A 199 14.85 41.52 -6.19
C SER A 199 13.97 41.22 -4.99
N ALA A 200 14.51 41.27 -3.78
CA ALA A 200 13.76 41.01 -2.55
C ALA A 200 13.43 42.30 -1.79
N SER A 201 12.18 42.41 -1.37
CA SER A 201 11.75 43.30 -0.29
C SER A 201 11.45 42.42 0.92
N THR A 202 12.31 42.45 1.94
CA THR A 202 12.20 41.49 3.07
C THR A 202 11.19 41.96 4.12
N GLY A 203 11.05 43.27 4.30
CA GLY A 203 10.33 43.82 5.45
C GLY A 203 11.01 43.49 6.79
N PRO A 204 10.41 43.83 7.91
CA PRO A 204 10.96 43.56 9.22
C PRO A 204 10.92 42.06 9.56
N ARG A 205 11.91 41.61 10.33
CA ARG A 205 11.91 40.24 10.91
C ARG A 205 10.96 40.22 12.09
N ALA A 206 9.98 39.30 12.09
CA ALA A 206 8.88 39.32 13.04
C ALA A 206 8.77 38.02 13.86
N ARG A 207 8.13 38.18 15.04
CA ARG A 207 7.66 37.09 15.89
C ARG A 207 6.13 37.03 15.82
N LEU A 208 5.54 35.91 16.21
CA LEU A 208 4.08 35.77 16.28
C LEU A 208 3.55 36.64 17.43
N GLY A 209 2.62 37.52 17.11
CA GLY A 209 1.81 38.30 18.04
C GLY A 209 0.54 37.54 18.46
N ALA A 210 -0.59 38.23 18.49
CA ALA A 210 -1.87 37.63 18.84
C ALA A 210 -2.31 36.57 17.84
N ILE A 211 -2.80 35.44 18.35
CA ILE A 211 -3.35 34.35 17.56
C ILE A 211 -4.88 34.38 17.76
N ASN A 212 -5.60 34.82 16.73
CA ASN A 212 -7.05 34.95 16.74
C ASN A 212 -7.67 33.75 16.03
N VAL A 213 -8.54 33.02 16.72
CA VAL A 213 -9.24 31.85 16.15
C VAL A 213 -10.72 32.15 16.09
N THR A 214 -11.30 32.07 14.91
CA THR A 214 -12.75 32.16 14.68
C THR A 214 -13.28 30.86 14.14
N VAL A 215 -14.44 30.43 14.63
CA VAL A 215 -15.11 29.19 14.17
C VAL A 215 -16.51 29.57 13.73
N ASP A 216 -16.72 29.55 12.44
CA ASP A 216 -18.01 29.79 11.81
C ASP A 216 -18.76 28.48 11.64
N VAL A 217 -20.08 28.53 11.73
CA VAL A 217 -20.97 27.38 11.55
C VAL A 217 -21.91 27.65 10.37
N PRO A 218 -22.33 26.59 9.66
CA PRO A 218 -23.34 26.72 8.62
C PRO A 218 -24.64 27.36 9.16
N PRO A 219 -25.36 28.10 8.33
CA PRO A 219 -26.61 28.76 8.75
C PRO A 219 -27.59 27.74 9.35
N GLY A 220 -28.10 28.05 10.56
CA GLY A 220 -29.04 27.18 11.29
C GLY A 220 -28.43 26.14 12.19
N GLU A 221 -27.09 25.96 12.20
CA GLU A 221 -26.41 25.06 13.11
C GLU A 221 -25.89 25.75 14.37
N ARG A 222 -25.73 24.97 15.46
CA ARG A 222 -25.10 25.44 16.69
C ARG A 222 -23.62 25.08 16.68
N ARG A 223 -22.78 26.03 17.08
CA ARG A 223 -21.34 25.79 17.25
C ARG A 223 -21.09 24.72 18.30
N ARG A 224 -20.29 23.70 17.93
CA ARG A 224 -19.90 22.58 18.78
C ARG A 224 -18.39 22.59 19.10
N ILE A 225 -17.61 23.37 18.33
CA ILE A 225 -16.17 23.49 18.51
C ILE A 225 -15.88 24.87 19.14
N ASP A 226 -15.19 24.85 20.27
CA ASP A 226 -14.79 26.04 21.03
C ASP A 226 -13.47 26.58 20.44
N PRO A 227 -13.41 27.87 20.00
CA PRO A 227 -12.20 28.49 19.46
C PRO A 227 -11.00 28.45 20.39
N ASP A 228 -11.20 28.65 21.71
CA ASP A 228 -10.09 28.64 22.68
C ASP A 228 -9.46 27.25 22.80
N ARG A 229 -10.26 26.20 22.70
CA ARG A 229 -9.76 24.82 22.67
C ARG A 229 -8.97 24.52 21.41
N VAL A 230 -9.39 25.09 20.26
CA VAL A 230 -8.63 24.99 19.00
C VAL A 230 -7.32 25.74 19.13
N LYS A 231 -7.30 26.97 19.66
CA LYS A 231 -6.07 27.74 19.92
C LYS A 231 -5.05 26.91 20.70
N GLY A 232 -5.49 26.18 21.71
CA GLY A 232 -4.64 25.31 22.54
C GLY A 232 -3.97 24.13 21.80
N VAL A 233 -4.47 23.72 20.63
CA VAL A 233 -3.93 22.58 19.86
C VAL A 233 -3.12 22.99 18.63
N LEU A 234 -3.07 24.27 18.25
CA LEU A 234 -2.39 24.73 17.04
C LEU A 234 -0.87 24.46 17.03
N GLY A 235 -0.25 24.36 18.21
CA GLY A 235 1.19 24.09 18.32
C GLY A 235 2.10 25.25 17.94
N ILE A 236 1.54 26.44 17.74
CA ILE A 236 2.22 27.72 17.62
C ILE A 236 1.97 28.56 18.88
N ARG A 237 2.88 29.45 19.23
CA ARG A 237 2.81 30.27 20.44
C ARG A 237 3.15 31.72 20.13
N GLU A 238 2.50 32.65 20.83
CA GLU A 238 2.86 34.04 20.83
C GLU A 238 4.32 34.23 21.26
N GLY A 239 5.04 35.18 20.68
CA GLY A 239 6.47 35.41 20.88
C GLY A 239 7.41 34.45 20.09
N GLN A 240 6.90 33.40 19.48
CA GLN A 240 7.68 32.49 18.64
C GLN A 240 8.12 33.20 17.34
N LEU A 241 9.35 32.92 16.87
CA LEU A 241 9.78 33.40 15.56
C LEU A 241 8.79 32.97 14.47
N TYR A 242 8.34 33.93 13.66
CA TYR A 242 7.50 33.64 12.50
C TYR A 242 8.17 32.63 11.55
N ARG A 243 7.41 31.67 11.08
CA ARG A 243 7.83 30.71 10.05
C ARG A 243 6.61 30.28 9.24
N GLU A 244 6.61 30.55 7.93
CA GLU A 244 5.50 30.19 7.03
C GLU A 244 5.17 28.70 7.10
N ARG A 245 6.19 27.82 7.10
CA ARG A 245 5.98 26.37 7.24
C ARG A 245 5.27 25.97 8.53
N SER A 246 5.36 26.76 9.60
CA SER A 246 4.63 26.48 10.84
C SER A 246 3.14 26.77 10.67
N LEU A 247 2.78 27.85 10.00
CA LEU A 247 1.38 28.20 9.68
C LEU A 247 0.79 27.22 8.67
N GLU A 248 1.56 26.84 7.65
CA GLU A 248 1.16 25.78 6.71
C GLU A 248 0.98 24.41 7.43
N GLY A 249 1.79 24.15 8.45
CA GLY A 249 1.63 22.98 9.32
C GLY A 249 0.33 23.05 10.14
N VAL A 250 -0.02 24.23 10.66
CA VAL A 250 -1.32 24.48 11.33
C VAL A 250 -2.46 24.19 10.37
N LYS A 251 -2.44 24.79 9.18
CA LYS A 251 -3.48 24.61 8.15
C LYS A 251 -3.67 23.13 7.80
N ARG A 252 -2.59 22.42 7.49
CA ARG A 252 -2.63 20.98 7.20
C ARG A 252 -3.11 20.14 8.39
N GLY A 253 -2.64 20.44 9.60
CA GLY A 253 -3.05 19.71 10.81
C GLY A 253 -4.55 19.87 11.11
N LEU A 254 -5.10 21.05 10.89
CA LEU A 254 -6.53 21.31 11.07
C LEU A 254 -7.37 20.58 9.99
N TYR A 255 -6.91 20.53 8.73
CA TYR A 255 -7.57 19.72 7.71
C TYR A 255 -7.49 18.21 8.02
N LEU A 256 -6.36 17.73 8.55
CA LEU A 256 -6.20 16.32 8.95
C LEU A 256 -7.09 15.95 10.16
N ALA A 257 -7.55 16.91 10.93
CA ALA A 257 -8.52 16.65 12.00
C ALA A 257 -9.92 16.28 11.45
N GLU A 258 -10.18 16.51 10.14
CA GLU A 258 -11.45 16.23 9.44
C GLU A 258 -12.69 16.88 10.08
N ALA A 259 -12.50 17.76 11.05
CA ALA A 259 -13.58 18.46 11.77
C ALA A 259 -14.04 19.76 11.07
N PHE A 260 -13.30 20.22 10.07
CA PHE A 260 -13.53 21.49 9.40
C PHE A 260 -13.70 21.30 7.89
N ARG A 261 -14.70 21.98 7.32
CA ARG A 261 -14.92 22.05 5.86
C ARG A 261 -13.96 23.03 5.20
N HIS A 262 -13.65 24.12 5.91
CA HIS A 262 -12.72 25.14 5.43
C HIS A 262 -11.77 25.56 6.55
N VAL A 263 -10.52 25.74 6.18
CA VAL A 263 -9.45 26.20 7.08
C VAL A 263 -8.66 27.26 6.35
N ASP A 264 -8.66 28.46 6.89
CA ASP A 264 -7.80 29.52 6.40
C ASP A 264 -6.91 30.05 7.53
N VAL A 265 -5.64 30.27 7.22
CA VAL A 265 -4.62 30.72 8.16
C VAL A 265 -3.87 31.86 7.48
N GLN A 266 -4.15 33.07 7.91
CA GLN A 266 -3.60 34.28 7.31
C GLN A 266 -2.79 35.06 8.33
N VAL A 267 -1.78 35.74 7.82
CA VAL A 267 -1.00 36.75 8.56
C VAL A 267 -1.69 38.10 8.41
N ASP A 268 -1.93 38.78 9.51
CA ASP A 268 -2.42 40.14 9.49
C ASP A 268 -1.26 41.12 9.23
N SER A 269 -1.08 41.45 7.95
CA SER A 269 -0.02 42.37 7.53
C SER A 269 -0.13 43.76 8.11
N ALA A 270 -1.36 44.22 8.38
CA ALA A 270 -1.59 45.53 8.97
C ALA A 270 -1.00 45.64 10.39
N SER A 271 -0.98 44.55 11.15
CA SER A 271 -0.40 44.49 12.49
C SER A 271 1.10 44.78 12.54
N LEU A 272 1.83 44.71 11.41
CA LEU A 272 3.28 44.97 11.33
C LEU A 272 3.63 46.41 10.96
N VAL A 273 2.70 47.16 10.38
CA VAL A 273 2.97 48.51 9.87
C VAL A 273 3.20 49.49 11.02
N ASP A 274 2.51 49.27 12.16
CA ASP A 274 2.57 50.15 13.34
C ASP A 274 3.31 49.54 14.54
N ALA A 275 3.96 48.39 14.37
CA ALA A 275 4.52 47.62 15.49
C ALA A 275 5.95 48.05 15.86
N VAL A 276 6.13 48.60 17.05
CA VAL A 276 7.45 48.90 17.64
C VAL A 276 8.25 47.60 17.88
N ASP A 277 7.59 46.45 18.08
CA ASP A 277 8.21 45.19 18.50
C ASP A 277 8.27 44.10 17.39
N SER A 278 8.01 44.43 16.12
CA SER A 278 7.99 43.45 15.02
C SER A 278 7.17 42.17 15.31
N LEU A 279 5.98 42.37 15.89
CA LEU A 279 5.00 41.32 16.16
C LEU A 279 3.99 41.23 15.02
N VAL A 280 3.68 40.03 14.54
CA VAL A 280 2.69 39.78 13.50
C VAL A 280 1.56 38.92 14.04
N SER A 281 0.33 39.40 13.95
CA SER A 281 -0.87 38.68 14.34
C SER A 281 -1.24 37.62 13.29
N VAL A 282 -1.83 36.54 13.74
CA VAL A 282 -2.27 35.44 12.89
C VAL A 282 -3.76 35.20 13.08
N ASN A 283 -4.52 35.27 12.01
CA ASN A 283 -5.95 35.01 11.96
C ASN A 283 -6.19 33.60 11.43
N VAL A 284 -6.84 32.76 12.22
CA VAL A 284 -7.23 31.39 11.86
C VAL A 284 -8.74 31.36 11.75
N GLN A 285 -9.24 31.27 10.52
CA GLN A 285 -10.67 31.21 10.22
C GLN A 285 -11.05 29.78 9.86
N LEU A 286 -12.04 29.25 10.55
CA LEU A 286 -12.46 27.84 10.43
C LEU A 286 -13.95 27.80 10.14
N THR A 287 -14.38 26.88 9.29
CA THR A 287 -15.79 26.54 9.14
C THR A 287 -16.00 25.11 9.60
N GLU A 288 -16.88 24.94 10.60
CA GLU A 288 -17.19 23.63 11.17
C GLU A 288 -17.77 22.70 10.10
N GLY A 289 -17.30 21.45 10.08
CA GLY A 289 -17.76 20.39 9.19
C GLY A 289 -18.69 19.39 9.87
N ASP A 290 -18.95 18.29 9.17
CA ASP A 290 -19.70 17.17 9.74
C ASP A 290 -18.82 16.45 10.76
N LEU A 291 -19.16 16.57 12.03
CA LEU A 291 -18.36 15.99 13.12
C LEU A 291 -18.52 14.47 13.26
N ARG A 292 -19.43 13.86 12.53
CA ARG A 292 -19.68 12.42 12.59
C ARG A 292 -19.80 11.84 11.19
N ALA A 293 -19.16 10.71 10.97
CA ALA A 293 -19.23 9.98 9.70
C ALA A 293 -19.40 8.49 9.93
N SER A 294 -20.24 7.86 9.13
CA SER A 294 -20.42 6.41 9.11
C SER A 294 -20.15 5.90 7.70
N ARG A 295 -19.44 4.79 7.61
CA ARG A 295 -19.17 4.11 6.33
C ARG A 295 -19.41 2.63 6.47
N VAL A 296 -20.03 2.04 5.45
CA VAL A 296 -20.20 0.58 5.33
C VAL A 296 -19.63 0.18 3.97
N SER A 297 -18.87 -0.89 3.95
CA SER A 297 -18.31 -1.46 2.73
C SER A 297 -18.53 -2.96 2.68
N LEU A 298 -18.75 -3.45 1.46
CA LEU A 298 -18.85 -4.86 1.13
C LEU A 298 -17.74 -5.22 0.16
N GLY A 299 -17.20 -6.41 0.29
CA GLY A 299 -16.14 -6.90 -0.58
C GLY A 299 -16.16 -8.42 -0.69
N TRP A 300 -15.52 -8.92 -1.74
CA TRP A 300 -15.32 -10.34 -1.96
C TRP A 300 -13.90 -10.59 -2.46
N GLY A 301 -13.33 -11.72 -2.06
CA GLY A 301 -12.00 -12.13 -2.49
C GLY A 301 -11.75 -13.61 -2.24
N ASN A 302 -10.77 -14.18 -2.95
CA ASN A 302 -10.44 -15.60 -2.85
C ASN A 302 -10.02 -16.05 -1.44
N LEU A 303 -9.49 -15.13 -0.63
CA LEU A 303 -8.94 -15.42 0.70
C LEU A 303 -9.98 -15.23 1.81
N ASP A 304 -10.77 -14.15 1.70
CA ASP A 304 -11.68 -13.72 2.75
C ASP A 304 -13.15 -14.02 2.44
N CYS A 305 -13.42 -14.59 1.26
CA CYS A 305 -14.78 -14.79 0.76
C CYS A 305 -15.59 -13.48 0.82
N LEU A 306 -16.79 -13.52 1.34
CA LEU A 306 -17.58 -12.32 1.54
C LEU A 306 -17.11 -11.59 2.80
N ARG A 307 -16.84 -10.28 2.64
CA ARG A 307 -16.38 -9.39 3.70
C ARG A 307 -17.29 -8.19 3.82
N THR A 308 -17.64 -7.83 5.04
CA THR A 308 -18.29 -6.55 5.37
C THR A 308 -17.47 -5.80 6.40
N GLN A 309 -17.44 -4.49 6.27
CA GLN A 309 -16.75 -3.60 7.20
C GLN A 309 -17.62 -2.38 7.45
N GLY A 310 -17.78 -2.02 8.73
CA GLY A 310 -18.42 -0.79 9.19
C GLY A 310 -17.42 0.07 9.96
N SER A 311 -17.50 1.38 9.78
CA SER A 311 -16.77 2.33 10.60
C SER A 311 -17.67 3.51 10.99
N TYR A 312 -17.47 3.99 12.20
CA TYR A 312 -18.07 5.22 12.72
C TYR A 312 -16.95 6.09 13.27
N SER A 313 -16.93 7.36 12.88
CA SER A 313 -15.95 8.35 13.31
C SER A 313 -16.65 9.54 13.95
N ASP A 314 -16.18 9.97 15.13
CA ASP A 314 -16.54 11.24 15.76
C ASP A 314 -15.26 12.11 15.84
N TYR A 315 -15.23 13.22 15.11
CA TYR A 315 -14.05 14.06 14.93
C TYR A 315 -13.83 15.09 16.06
N ASN A 316 -14.74 15.18 17.02
CA ASN A 316 -14.59 16.06 18.18
C ASN A 316 -15.05 15.38 19.49
N PHE A 317 -14.80 14.10 19.62
CA PHE A 317 -15.15 13.30 20.79
C PHE A 317 -14.55 13.90 22.08
N LEU A 318 -15.40 14.18 23.06
CA LEU A 318 -15.05 14.88 24.29
C LEU A 318 -14.35 16.25 24.10
N GLY A 319 -14.48 16.87 22.93
CA GLY A 319 -13.85 18.15 22.60
C GLY A 319 -12.33 18.07 22.33
N ARG A 320 -11.68 19.21 22.11
CA ARG A 320 -10.25 19.36 21.78
C ARG A 320 -9.81 18.65 20.51
N LEU A 321 -10.69 18.50 19.53
CA LEU A 321 -10.43 17.80 18.26
C LEU A 321 -9.90 16.36 18.48
N ARG A 322 -10.40 15.69 19.49
CA ARG A 322 -10.14 14.25 19.68
C ARG A 322 -11.02 13.47 18.71
N ARG A 323 -10.42 12.52 18.03
CA ARG A 323 -11.13 11.65 17.11
C ARG A 323 -11.32 10.28 17.74
N LEU A 324 -12.56 9.80 17.76
CA LEU A 324 -12.91 8.44 18.10
C LEU A 324 -13.34 7.70 16.83
N ASP A 325 -12.65 6.62 16.51
CA ASP A 325 -13.02 5.72 15.42
C ASP A 325 -13.42 4.36 15.98
N LEU A 326 -14.65 3.95 15.67
CA LEU A 326 -15.13 2.59 15.92
C LEU A 326 -15.10 1.82 14.61
N ASN A 327 -14.40 0.69 14.59
CA ASN A 327 -14.24 -0.14 13.40
C ASN A 327 -14.68 -1.56 13.66
N GLY A 328 -15.55 -2.08 12.80
CA GLY A 328 -15.98 -3.47 12.79
C GLY A 328 -15.73 -4.09 11.44
N ARG A 329 -15.17 -5.29 11.39
CA ARG A 329 -14.99 -6.07 10.18
C ARG A 329 -15.40 -7.51 10.42
N LEU A 330 -16.17 -8.05 9.48
CA LEU A 330 -16.50 -9.46 9.41
C LEU A 330 -16.01 -9.99 8.07
N SER A 331 -15.34 -11.12 8.06
CA SER A 331 -14.92 -11.80 6.83
C SER A 331 -15.17 -13.29 6.93
N LYS A 332 -15.16 -14.00 5.79
CA LYS A 332 -15.64 -15.36 5.65
C LYS A 332 -17.14 -15.48 6.00
N VAL A 333 -17.91 -14.44 5.72
CA VAL A 333 -19.36 -14.41 5.97
C VAL A 333 -20.03 -15.42 5.04
N GLY A 334 -20.85 -16.30 5.60
CA GLY A 334 -21.58 -17.33 4.85
C GLY A 334 -20.74 -18.57 4.50
N VAL A 335 -19.59 -18.76 5.15
CA VAL A 335 -18.76 -19.96 5.01
C VAL A 335 -18.61 -20.62 6.37
N GLY A 336 -19.17 -21.82 6.52
CA GLY A 336 -19.16 -22.55 7.79
C GLY A 336 -19.96 -21.86 8.89
N ALA A 337 -19.55 -22.03 10.15
CA ALA A 337 -20.27 -21.48 11.28
C ALA A 337 -20.09 -19.95 11.42
N PRO A 338 -21.13 -19.19 11.82
CA PRO A 338 -22.49 -19.62 12.14
C PRO A 338 -23.43 -19.72 10.92
N PHE A 339 -23.03 -19.27 9.72
CA PHE A 339 -23.88 -19.23 8.52
C PHE A 339 -23.14 -19.79 7.31
N ASP A 340 -23.64 -20.84 6.67
CA ASP A 340 -23.03 -21.50 5.51
C ASP A 340 -23.85 -21.32 4.21
N PHE A 341 -24.33 -20.10 3.94
CA PHE A 341 -25.15 -19.83 2.74
C PHE A 341 -24.33 -19.49 1.49
N ALA A 342 -23.07 -19.06 1.66
CA ALA A 342 -22.21 -18.61 0.56
C ALA A 342 -21.05 -19.58 0.27
N SER A 343 -21.10 -20.79 0.81
CA SER A 343 -20.02 -21.79 0.67
C SER A 343 -19.74 -22.19 -0.78
N GLY A 344 -20.74 -22.06 -1.68
CA GLY A 344 -20.58 -22.28 -3.11
C GLY A 344 -19.76 -21.20 -3.85
N LEU A 345 -19.68 -19.98 -3.28
CA LEU A 345 -18.90 -18.86 -3.84
C LEU A 345 -17.44 -18.91 -3.42
N CYS A 346 -17.10 -19.73 -2.44
CA CYS A 346 -15.75 -19.87 -1.92
C CYS A 346 -15.16 -21.21 -2.35
N ARG A 347 -13.86 -21.23 -2.65
CA ARG A 347 -13.20 -22.46 -3.10
C ARG A 347 -13.36 -23.59 -2.09
N GLN A 348 -13.55 -24.83 -2.57
CA GLN A 348 -13.69 -26.01 -1.73
C GLN A 348 -12.50 -26.22 -0.77
N GLU A 349 -11.33 -25.70 -1.11
CA GLU A 349 -10.13 -25.76 -0.26
C GLU A 349 -10.29 -25.01 1.06
N VAL A 350 -11.13 -23.96 1.10
CA VAL A 350 -11.48 -23.24 2.35
C VAL A 350 -12.31 -24.11 3.28
N LYS A 351 -13.17 -24.98 2.72
CA LYS A 351 -14.05 -25.88 3.49
C LYS A 351 -13.29 -27.01 4.20
N ARG A 352 -12.08 -27.35 3.74
CA ARG A 352 -11.25 -28.41 4.34
C ARG A 352 -10.32 -27.90 5.44
N ASP A 353 -10.23 -26.59 5.62
CA ASP A 353 -9.43 -25.99 6.67
C ASP A 353 -10.27 -25.74 7.92
N ILE A 354 -10.08 -26.53 8.94
CA ILE A 354 -10.80 -26.43 10.24
C ILE A 354 -10.68 -25.08 10.93
N PHE A 355 -9.72 -24.25 10.56
CA PHE A 355 -9.55 -22.90 11.08
C PHE A 355 -10.25 -21.84 10.21
N SER A 356 -10.53 -22.18 8.94
CA SER A 356 -11.14 -21.29 7.96
C SER A 356 -12.65 -21.49 7.78
N ASP A 357 -13.23 -22.52 8.40
CA ASP A 357 -14.66 -22.83 8.37
C ASP A 357 -15.51 -21.99 9.34
N THR A 358 -14.95 -20.94 9.89
CA THR A 358 -15.59 -20.07 10.86
C THR A 358 -15.35 -18.61 10.52
N LEU A 359 -16.34 -17.77 10.84
CA LEU A 359 -16.31 -16.32 10.69
C LEU A 359 -15.07 -15.70 11.34
N ASN A 360 -14.36 -14.83 10.62
CA ASN A 360 -13.36 -13.94 11.19
C ASN A 360 -14.01 -12.61 11.57
N TYR A 361 -13.61 -12.02 12.67
CA TYR A 361 -14.06 -10.70 13.09
C TYR A 361 -12.91 -9.83 13.58
N TYR A 362 -13.11 -8.55 13.48
CA TYR A 362 -12.33 -7.50 14.13
C TYR A 362 -13.30 -6.47 14.69
N ALA A 363 -13.13 -6.10 15.94
CA ALA A 363 -13.83 -4.99 16.58
C ALA A 363 -12.81 -4.13 17.31
N GLY A 364 -12.76 -2.85 17.00
CA GLY A 364 -11.77 -1.95 17.58
C GLY A 364 -12.30 -0.53 17.79
N ALA A 365 -11.84 0.09 18.87
CA ALA A 365 -12.06 1.50 19.19
C ALA A 365 -10.72 2.20 19.26
N THR A 366 -10.53 3.24 18.44
CA THR A 366 -9.31 4.04 18.36
C THR A 366 -9.61 5.47 18.79
N LEU A 367 -8.90 5.93 19.81
CA LEU A 367 -8.89 7.33 20.21
C LEU A 367 -7.59 7.97 19.74
N SER A 368 -7.69 9.06 18.96
CA SER A 368 -6.55 9.84 18.51
C SER A 368 -6.72 11.31 18.87
N GLN A 369 -5.60 12.00 19.06
CA GLN A 369 -5.61 13.42 19.32
C GLN A 369 -4.63 14.13 18.38
N ALA A 370 -5.11 15.15 17.67
CA ALA A 370 -4.35 15.84 16.64
C ALA A 370 -3.13 16.64 17.14
N SER A 371 -2.87 16.68 18.46
CA SER A 371 -1.75 17.47 18.99
C SER A 371 -1.56 17.26 20.49
N LEU A 372 -0.64 16.42 20.89
CA LEU A 372 -0.15 16.41 22.28
C LEU A 372 1.13 17.24 22.42
N PHE A 373 1.97 17.27 21.39
CA PHE A 373 3.26 17.97 21.34
C PHE A 373 3.41 18.79 20.04
N GLY A 374 2.32 19.46 19.61
CA GLY A 374 2.25 20.15 18.33
C GLY A 374 1.63 19.28 17.21
N LEU A 375 1.09 19.93 16.18
CA LEU A 375 0.33 19.29 15.08
C LEU A 375 1.09 18.21 14.28
N ARG A 376 2.39 18.05 14.52
CA ARG A 376 3.24 17.06 13.87
C ARG A 376 3.28 15.69 14.55
N THR A 377 2.62 15.57 15.72
CA THR A 377 2.67 14.36 16.54
C THR A 377 1.25 13.94 16.89
N ILE A 378 0.84 12.78 16.40
CA ILE A 378 -0.51 12.23 16.58
C ILE A 378 -0.39 10.99 17.48
N PRO A 379 -0.67 11.11 18.79
CA PRO A 379 -0.83 9.95 19.65
C PRO A 379 -2.17 9.26 19.37
N THR A 380 -2.15 7.93 19.39
CA THR A 380 -3.34 7.09 19.25
C THR A 380 -3.33 5.98 20.28
N VAL A 381 -4.52 5.63 20.78
CA VAL A 381 -4.73 4.44 21.61
C VAL A 381 -5.87 3.63 20.97
N THR A 382 -5.59 2.39 20.64
CA THR A 382 -6.58 1.47 20.08
C THR A 382 -6.79 0.32 21.05
N VAL A 383 -8.03 0.00 21.35
CA VAL A 383 -8.41 -1.24 22.05
C VAL A 383 -9.19 -2.11 21.05
N TYR A 384 -8.87 -3.38 20.98
CA TYR A 384 -9.46 -4.25 19.96
C TYR A 384 -9.59 -5.70 20.42
N SER A 385 -10.50 -6.40 19.77
CA SER A 385 -10.66 -7.85 19.82
C SER A 385 -10.72 -8.37 18.38
N GLU A 386 -9.98 -9.41 18.12
CA GLU A 386 -9.90 -9.98 16.78
C GLU A 386 -9.96 -11.51 16.86
N ARG A 387 -10.60 -12.12 15.87
CA ARG A 387 -10.40 -13.50 15.50
C ARG A 387 -9.97 -13.54 14.04
N ARG A 388 -8.77 -14.01 13.82
CA ARG A 388 -8.16 -14.12 12.50
C ARG A 388 -7.71 -15.55 12.25
N SER A 389 -8.12 -16.12 11.13
CA SER A 389 -7.55 -17.35 10.60
C SER A 389 -6.99 -17.09 9.22
N GLU A 390 -5.74 -17.51 8.98
CA GLU A 390 -5.09 -17.39 7.69
C GLU A 390 -5.32 -18.64 6.85
N PHE A 391 -5.76 -18.43 5.61
CA PHE A 391 -5.98 -19.49 4.65
C PHE A 391 -4.67 -20.23 4.34
N GLN A 392 -4.73 -21.56 4.30
CA GLN A 392 -3.60 -22.46 4.05
C GLN A 392 -2.42 -22.34 5.03
N ALA A 393 -2.44 -21.45 5.99
CA ALA A 393 -1.46 -21.44 7.08
C ALA A 393 -1.89 -22.32 8.25
N TYR A 394 -3.15 -22.77 8.25
CA TYR A 394 -3.77 -23.50 9.38
C TYR A 394 -3.48 -22.83 10.72
N LEU A 395 -3.60 -21.53 10.72
CA LEU A 395 -3.31 -20.65 11.83
C LEU A 395 -4.59 -19.90 12.22
N ARG A 396 -4.91 -19.91 13.51
CA ARG A 396 -5.98 -19.09 14.09
C ARG A 396 -5.44 -18.30 15.26
N ASP A 397 -5.63 -17.02 15.24
CA ASP A 397 -5.25 -16.11 16.31
C ASP A 397 -6.48 -15.41 16.89
N THR A 398 -6.56 -15.31 18.22
CA THR A 398 -7.68 -14.71 18.93
C THR A 398 -7.20 -13.75 20.01
N PRO A 399 -6.56 -12.62 19.63
CA PRO A 399 -6.11 -11.63 20.57
C PRO A 399 -7.24 -10.72 21.04
N PHE A 400 -7.15 -10.30 22.29
CA PHE A 400 -7.72 -9.09 22.83
C PHE A 400 -6.56 -8.20 23.26
N GLY A 401 -6.54 -6.94 22.83
CA GLY A 401 -5.36 -6.14 23.05
C GLY A 401 -5.58 -4.63 23.00
N ALA A 402 -4.50 -3.93 23.34
CA ALA A 402 -4.40 -2.48 23.22
C ALA A 402 -3.10 -2.10 22.50
N ILE A 403 -3.17 -1.08 21.66
CA ILE A 403 -2.02 -0.50 20.98
C ILE A 403 -1.96 0.99 21.33
N ALA A 404 -0.89 1.42 21.95
CA ALA A 404 -0.56 2.83 22.06
C ALA A 404 0.48 3.17 20.99
N SER A 405 0.23 4.19 20.19
CA SER A 405 1.19 4.61 19.16
C SER A 405 1.32 6.13 19.07
N VAL A 406 2.47 6.57 18.58
CA VAL A 406 2.78 7.96 18.32
C VAL A 406 3.29 8.07 16.89
N GLN A 407 2.52 8.75 16.05
CA GLN A 407 2.94 9.07 14.69
C GLN A 407 3.58 10.46 14.68
N ARG A 408 4.74 10.59 14.03
CA ARG A 408 5.48 11.85 13.90
C ARG A 408 5.81 12.12 12.44
N GLY A 409 5.76 13.41 12.07
CA GLY A 409 6.12 13.85 10.73
C GLY A 409 5.12 13.45 9.64
N VAL A 410 3.83 13.35 10.00
CA VAL A 410 2.75 12.99 9.06
C VAL A 410 2.65 14.00 7.90
N ASP A 411 3.02 15.24 8.15
CA ASP A 411 3.09 16.34 7.18
C ASP A 411 4.42 16.41 6.42
N GLY A 412 5.38 15.55 6.75
CA GLY A 412 6.74 15.57 6.24
C GLY A 412 7.06 14.48 5.21
N ALA A 413 8.28 14.55 4.68
CA ALA A 413 8.76 13.58 3.69
C ALA A 413 9.05 12.19 4.29
N LEU A 414 9.05 12.04 5.61
CA LEU A 414 9.44 10.81 6.31
C LEU A 414 8.56 10.56 7.56
N PRO A 415 7.30 10.14 7.38
CA PRO A 415 6.44 9.73 8.49
C PRO A 415 7.05 8.56 9.27
N GLN A 416 7.02 8.67 10.59
CA GLN A 416 7.49 7.62 11.51
C GLN A 416 6.37 7.28 12.50
N SER A 417 6.32 6.02 12.89
CA SER A 417 5.41 5.54 13.93
C SER A 417 6.17 4.71 14.96
N PHE A 418 5.98 5.06 16.22
CA PHE A 418 6.40 4.26 17.36
C PHE A 418 5.16 3.67 17.99
N SER A 419 5.15 2.38 18.29
CA SER A 419 4.01 1.68 18.86
C SER A 419 4.43 0.76 20.01
N TYR A 420 3.54 0.65 20.97
CA TYR A 420 3.59 -0.39 21.99
C TYR A 420 2.25 -1.11 21.96
N GLN A 421 2.29 -2.41 21.72
CA GLN A 421 1.15 -3.30 21.59
C GLN A 421 1.17 -4.27 22.76
N LEU A 422 0.05 -4.43 23.45
CA LEU A 422 -0.13 -5.42 24.52
C LEU A 422 -1.34 -6.26 24.16
N GLU A 423 -1.13 -7.55 23.99
CA GLU A 423 -2.16 -8.53 23.66
C GLU A 423 -2.21 -9.64 24.70
N TYR A 424 -3.41 -10.15 24.88
CA TYR A 424 -3.68 -11.39 25.60
C TYR A 424 -4.55 -12.28 24.73
N GLY A 425 -4.02 -13.41 24.31
CA GLY A 425 -4.71 -14.27 23.36
C GLY A 425 -4.06 -15.62 23.21
N SER A 426 -4.66 -16.43 22.36
CA SER A 426 -4.16 -17.76 22.00
C SER A 426 -3.97 -17.84 20.49
N THR A 427 -2.86 -18.44 20.10
CA THR A 427 -2.56 -18.76 18.70
C THR A 427 -2.63 -20.27 18.54
N PHE A 428 -3.60 -20.73 17.74
CA PHE A 428 -3.76 -22.13 17.39
C PHE A 428 -3.09 -22.42 16.05
N SER A 429 -2.37 -23.50 15.97
CA SER A 429 -1.84 -24.04 14.71
C SER A 429 -1.94 -25.56 14.70
N SER A 430 -1.71 -26.18 13.52
CA SER A 430 -1.72 -27.64 13.38
C SER A 430 -0.70 -28.29 14.33
N PRO A 431 -1.04 -29.38 15.03
CA PRO A 431 -0.06 -30.16 15.82
C PRO A 431 1.16 -30.58 15.02
N ALA A 432 1.00 -30.95 13.77
CA ALA A 432 2.09 -31.27 12.86
C ALA A 432 3.06 -30.10 12.66
N PHE A 433 2.54 -28.86 12.68
CA PHE A 433 3.36 -27.65 12.58
C PHE A 433 4.31 -27.50 13.79
N PHE A 434 3.81 -27.65 15.01
CA PHE A 434 4.65 -27.56 16.20
C PHE A 434 5.70 -28.65 16.26
N CYS A 435 5.33 -29.88 15.87
CA CYS A 435 6.25 -31.01 15.83
C CYS A 435 7.34 -30.78 14.78
N ALA A 436 6.98 -30.48 13.52
CA ALA A 436 7.94 -30.37 12.43
C ALA A 436 8.86 -29.14 12.55
N VAL A 437 8.32 -27.99 12.96
CA VAL A 437 9.07 -26.72 12.98
C VAL A 437 9.89 -26.58 14.24
N PHE A 438 9.31 -26.91 15.40
CA PHE A 438 9.91 -26.63 16.70
C PHE A 438 10.35 -27.88 17.46
N ASN A 439 10.12 -29.08 16.91
CA ASN A 439 10.35 -30.37 17.56
C ASN A 439 9.53 -30.54 18.88
N VAL A 440 8.35 -29.93 18.93
CA VAL A 440 7.40 -30.03 20.04
C VAL A 440 6.30 -30.99 19.61
N CYS A 441 6.52 -32.29 19.78
CA CYS A 441 5.60 -33.35 19.33
C CYS A 441 4.63 -33.80 20.43
N GLU A 442 5.02 -33.66 21.68
CA GLU A 442 4.23 -34.07 22.84
C GLU A 442 3.00 -33.14 23.05
N GLU A 443 1.86 -33.72 23.29
CA GLU A 443 0.60 -33.02 23.48
C GLU A 443 0.65 -32.02 24.64
N ALA A 444 1.22 -32.42 25.79
CA ALA A 444 1.36 -31.57 26.96
C ALA A 444 2.23 -30.33 26.68
N ALA A 445 3.30 -30.48 25.91
CA ALA A 445 4.18 -29.39 25.50
C ALA A 445 3.48 -28.48 24.50
N GLN A 446 2.74 -29.01 23.52
CA GLN A 446 1.93 -28.25 22.60
C GLN A 446 0.82 -27.49 23.31
N ALA A 447 0.09 -28.13 24.23
CA ALA A 447 -0.97 -27.52 25.02
C ALA A 447 -0.47 -26.30 25.81
N ARG A 448 0.76 -26.34 26.30
CA ARG A 448 1.40 -25.19 26.98
C ARG A 448 1.62 -24.02 26.04
N LEU A 449 2.06 -24.22 24.78
CA LEU A 449 2.26 -23.18 23.79
C LEU A 449 0.94 -22.62 23.25
N LEU A 450 -0.12 -23.43 23.24
CA LEU A 450 -1.46 -23.06 22.78
C LEU A 450 -2.29 -22.31 23.82
N ARG A 451 -1.85 -22.24 25.07
CA ARG A 451 -2.54 -21.47 26.13
C ARG A 451 -2.56 -19.98 25.77
N ARG A 452 -3.52 -19.29 26.36
CA ARG A 452 -3.54 -17.81 26.27
C ARG A 452 -2.28 -17.23 26.88
N ASN A 453 -1.56 -16.47 26.09
CA ASN A 453 -0.29 -15.85 26.46
C ASN A 453 -0.38 -14.33 26.32
N ARG A 454 0.47 -13.65 27.10
CA ARG A 454 0.64 -12.21 26.98
C ARG A 454 1.77 -11.91 26.00
N LEU A 455 1.46 -11.11 24.98
CA LEU A 455 2.41 -10.63 23.99
C LEU A 455 2.50 -9.11 24.09
N ALA A 456 3.68 -8.61 24.44
CA ALA A 456 3.99 -7.19 24.44
C ALA A 456 5.05 -6.91 23.36
N VAL A 457 4.75 -5.99 22.44
CA VAL A 457 5.59 -5.68 21.28
C VAL A 457 5.85 -4.19 21.22
N ALA A 458 7.11 -3.80 21.20
CA ALA A 458 7.55 -2.47 20.79
C ALA A 458 7.81 -2.46 19.29
N GLY A 459 7.22 -1.51 18.59
CA GLY A 459 7.34 -1.36 17.14
C GLY A 459 7.84 0.01 16.72
N TRP A 460 8.64 0.06 15.68
CA TRP A 460 9.02 1.27 14.97
C TRP A 460 8.90 1.05 13.48
N SER A 461 8.25 1.99 12.81
CA SER A 461 8.12 1.95 11.35
C SER A 461 8.36 3.33 10.74
N VAL A 462 8.95 3.32 9.54
CA VAL A 462 9.21 4.50 8.72
C VAL A 462 8.67 4.23 7.34
N THR A 463 7.93 5.18 6.79
CA THR A 463 7.44 5.10 5.41
C THR A 463 7.87 6.35 4.65
N ARG A 464 8.54 6.17 3.52
CA ARG A 464 8.87 7.23 2.60
C ARG A 464 8.08 7.03 1.32
N ASN A 465 7.09 7.88 1.10
CA ASN A 465 6.30 7.87 -0.12
C ASN A 465 6.66 9.09 -0.99
N ARG A 466 7.16 8.82 -2.19
CA ARG A 466 7.45 9.80 -3.25
C ARG A 466 6.80 9.41 -4.57
N ALA A 467 5.79 8.56 -4.52
CA ALA A 467 4.98 8.22 -5.69
C ALA A 467 4.08 9.39 -6.06
N ASP A 468 3.86 9.56 -7.35
CA ASP A 468 3.02 10.61 -7.93
C ASP A 468 1.52 10.38 -7.67
N ASP A 469 1.10 9.13 -7.56
CA ASP A 469 -0.28 8.74 -7.28
C ASP A 469 -0.32 7.59 -6.27
N PHE A 470 -1.33 7.59 -5.40
CA PHE A 470 -1.49 6.57 -4.37
C PHE A 470 -2.10 5.26 -4.92
N ALA A 471 -3.07 5.38 -5.83
CA ALA A 471 -3.82 4.23 -6.34
C ALA A 471 -3.15 3.58 -7.56
N ASN A 472 -2.56 4.37 -8.46
CA ASN A 472 -1.90 3.90 -9.66
C ASN A 472 -0.59 4.65 -9.93
N PRO A 473 0.45 4.45 -9.10
CA PRO A 473 1.70 5.17 -9.23
C PRO A 473 2.39 4.87 -10.55
N GLN A 474 2.81 5.93 -11.23
CA GLN A 474 3.53 5.87 -12.51
C GLN A 474 5.00 6.29 -12.36
N ARG A 475 5.30 7.15 -11.37
CA ARG A 475 6.65 7.66 -11.11
C ARG A 475 6.93 7.76 -9.63
N GLY A 476 8.18 7.54 -9.25
CA GLY A 476 8.64 7.73 -7.88
C GLY A 476 8.96 6.45 -7.14
N SER A 477 8.88 6.48 -5.82
CA SER A 477 9.19 5.32 -4.98
C SER A 477 8.41 5.32 -3.68
N VAL A 478 8.12 4.12 -3.17
CA VAL A 478 7.57 3.90 -1.84
C VAL A 478 8.51 2.96 -1.10
N MET A 479 9.00 3.36 0.07
CA MET A 479 9.86 2.55 0.92
C MET A 479 9.27 2.47 2.31
N ARG A 480 9.17 1.26 2.86
CA ARG A 480 8.73 1.00 4.22
C ARG A 480 9.78 0.17 4.93
N PHE A 481 10.10 0.59 6.12
CA PHE A 481 10.92 -0.17 7.06
C PHE A 481 10.16 -0.37 8.35
N GLU A 482 10.18 -1.58 8.91
CA GLU A 482 9.48 -1.93 10.13
C GLU A 482 10.36 -2.82 11.00
N VAL A 483 10.45 -2.50 12.29
CA VAL A 483 11.07 -3.32 13.33
C VAL A 483 10.06 -3.56 14.43
N ARG A 484 9.97 -4.81 14.89
CA ARG A 484 9.13 -5.22 16.02
C ARG A 484 9.98 -6.03 16.98
N HIS A 485 9.87 -5.75 18.27
CA HIS A 485 10.60 -6.44 19.32
C HIS A 485 9.66 -6.82 20.48
N ALA A 486 9.74 -8.07 20.89
CA ALA A 486 9.01 -8.61 22.02
C ALA A 486 9.98 -9.25 23.01
N SER A 487 9.91 -8.87 24.28
CA SER A 487 10.75 -9.44 25.33
C SER A 487 10.04 -9.41 26.68
N ARG A 488 10.55 -10.17 27.64
CA ARG A 488 10.05 -10.16 29.02
C ARG A 488 10.17 -8.78 29.67
N LEU A 489 11.21 -8.03 29.31
CA LEU A 489 11.47 -6.69 29.86
C LEU A 489 10.34 -5.70 29.56
N ILE A 490 9.67 -5.87 28.42
CA ILE A 490 8.53 -5.03 28.01
C ILE A 490 7.18 -5.67 28.29
N GLY A 491 7.13 -6.86 28.93
CA GLY A 491 5.90 -7.48 29.41
C GLY A 491 5.43 -8.72 28.65
N SER A 492 6.16 -9.26 27.67
CA SER A 492 5.82 -10.51 26.99
C SER A 492 6.02 -11.73 27.89
N SER A 493 5.21 -12.76 27.66
CA SER A 493 5.43 -14.09 28.24
C SER A 493 6.75 -14.67 27.77
N THR A 494 7.30 -15.61 28.55
CA THR A 494 8.62 -16.22 28.29
C THR A 494 8.73 -16.81 26.88
N ASP A 495 7.63 -17.43 26.40
CA ASP A 495 7.58 -18.11 25.13
C ASP A 495 7.22 -17.19 23.95
N GLN A 496 6.94 -15.90 24.22
CA GLN A 496 6.55 -14.90 23.22
C GLN A 496 7.63 -13.81 23.07
N GLN A 497 8.88 -14.24 22.78
CA GLN A 497 10.00 -13.32 22.61
C GLN A 497 10.61 -13.43 21.22
N PHE A 498 10.68 -12.30 20.52
CA PHE A 498 11.26 -12.23 19.17
C PHE A 498 11.73 -10.81 18.82
N SER A 499 12.54 -10.72 17.77
CA SER A 499 12.84 -9.49 17.04
C SER A 499 12.60 -9.72 15.57
N ARG A 500 11.81 -8.86 14.94
CA ARG A 500 11.44 -8.94 13.52
C ARG A 500 11.77 -7.65 12.80
N GLY A 501 12.46 -7.75 11.66
CA GLY A 501 12.75 -6.65 10.76
C GLY A 501 12.22 -6.94 9.36
N VAL A 502 11.55 -5.96 8.74
CA VAL A 502 11.04 -6.05 7.37
C VAL A 502 11.34 -4.75 6.64
N ILE A 503 11.84 -4.88 5.40
CA ILE A 503 11.98 -3.80 4.45
C ILE A 503 11.14 -4.10 3.21
N ASP A 504 10.44 -3.11 2.69
CA ASP A 504 9.65 -3.21 1.47
C ASP A 504 9.85 -1.93 0.65
N ALA A 505 10.41 -2.04 -0.56
CA ALA A 505 10.74 -0.91 -1.41
C ALA A 505 10.18 -1.13 -2.82
N SER A 506 9.37 -0.19 -3.30
CA SER A 506 8.80 -0.19 -4.64
C SER A 506 9.26 1.04 -5.41
N PHE A 507 9.64 0.87 -6.66
CA PHE A 507 10.10 1.90 -7.58
C PHE A 507 9.24 1.89 -8.82
N TYR A 508 8.85 3.07 -9.28
CA TYR A 508 7.98 3.28 -10.43
C TYR A 508 8.68 4.18 -11.44
N ARG A 509 8.81 3.74 -12.66
CA ARG A 509 9.46 4.50 -13.72
C ARG A 509 8.69 4.38 -15.04
N PRO A 510 8.24 5.48 -15.64
CA PRO A 510 7.72 5.44 -16.99
C PRO A 510 8.85 5.11 -17.96
N VAL A 511 8.62 4.15 -18.85
CA VAL A 511 9.61 3.66 -19.82
C VAL A 511 9.31 4.21 -21.21
N PHE A 512 8.05 4.24 -21.59
CA PHE A 512 7.53 4.81 -22.83
C PHE A 512 6.10 5.31 -22.58
N ASP A 513 5.50 5.96 -23.57
CA ASP A 513 4.15 6.50 -23.43
C ASP A 513 3.12 5.37 -23.20
N GLY A 514 2.44 5.44 -22.05
CA GLY A 514 1.50 4.39 -21.60
C GLY A 514 2.15 3.16 -20.97
N GLY A 515 3.48 3.09 -20.81
CA GLY A 515 4.22 2.01 -20.19
C GLY A 515 4.94 2.42 -18.90
N VAL A 516 4.70 1.70 -17.79
CA VAL A 516 5.34 1.91 -16.49
C VAL A 516 6.04 0.64 -16.04
N PHE A 517 7.34 0.74 -15.81
CA PHE A 517 8.10 -0.31 -15.15
C PHE A 517 8.03 -0.16 -13.64
N VAL A 518 7.68 -1.25 -12.97
CA VAL A 518 7.61 -1.34 -11.50
C VAL A 518 8.59 -2.38 -11.03
N PHE A 519 9.43 -2.02 -10.10
CA PHE A 519 10.32 -2.94 -9.39
C PHE A 519 10.05 -2.86 -7.90
N ARG A 520 9.85 -4.02 -7.24
CA ARG A 520 9.68 -4.12 -5.80
C ARG A 520 10.66 -5.12 -5.23
N LEU A 521 11.27 -4.75 -4.12
CA LEU A 521 12.12 -5.60 -3.31
C LEU A 521 11.56 -5.65 -1.88
N ARG A 522 11.36 -6.87 -1.36
CA ARG A 522 10.96 -7.09 0.02
C ARG A 522 11.92 -8.08 0.67
N GLY A 523 12.42 -7.72 1.85
CA GLY A 523 13.24 -8.59 2.68
C GLY A 523 12.73 -8.60 4.12
N GLY A 524 12.87 -9.74 4.79
CA GLY A 524 12.47 -9.83 6.19
C GLY A 524 13.23 -10.92 6.93
N THR A 525 13.44 -10.69 8.22
CA THR A 525 14.05 -11.66 9.13
C THR A 525 13.38 -11.62 10.49
N VAL A 526 13.25 -12.78 11.12
CA VAL A 526 12.75 -12.93 12.48
C VAL A 526 13.76 -13.72 13.31
N LEU A 527 14.07 -13.20 14.49
CA LEU A 527 14.92 -13.82 15.49
C LEU A 527 14.06 -14.22 16.69
N GLY A 528 13.92 -15.50 16.96
CA GLY A 528 13.23 -16.01 18.14
C GLY A 528 14.21 -16.42 19.23
N ARG A 529 13.68 -16.76 20.40
CA ARG A 529 14.46 -17.29 21.53
C ARG A 529 14.44 -18.83 21.49
N ARG A 530 15.51 -19.45 21.99
CA ARG A 530 15.50 -20.91 22.25
C ARG A 530 14.58 -21.21 23.43
N LEU A 531 13.63 -22.12 23.23
CA LEU A 531 12.85 -22.68 24.31
C LEU A 531 13.73 -23.67 25.06
N GLY A 532 13.71 -23.62 26.41
CA GLY A 532 14.43 -24.56 27.28
C GLY A 532 13.77 -25.95 27.33
N LEU A 533 13.23 -26.44 26.22
CA LEU A 533 12.70 -27.77 26.00
C LEU A 533 13.78 -28.60 25.31
N ASP A 534 13.88 -29.86 25.66
CA ASP A 534 14.87 -30.80 25.15
C ASP A 534 14.95 -30.78 23.63
N GLY A 535 16.12 -30.41 23.06
CA GLY A 535 16.32 -30.31 21.62
C GLY A 535 16.33 -28.89 21.02
N SER A 536 16.06 -27.87 21.83
CA SER A 536 16.38 -26.43 21.65
C SER A 536 16.35 -25.83 20.24
N ARG A 537 15.25 -25.97 19.49
CA ARG A 537 15.05 -25.13 18.31
C ARG A 537 14.59 -23.73 18.74
N THR A 538 14.96 -22.74 17.94
CA THR A 538 14.53 -21.37 18.16
C THR A 538 13.01 -21.28 17.91
N PHE A 539 12.26 -20.83 18.90
CA PHE A 539 10.82 -20.64 18.79
C PHE A 539 10.51 -19.22 18.28
N VAL A 540 9.74 -19.13 17.24
CA VAL A 540 9.14 -17.91 16.73
C VAL A 540 7.63 -18.12 16.77
N PRO A 541 6.85 -17.24 17.44
CA PRO A 541 5.39 -17.36 17.44
C PRO A 541 4.87 -17.52 16.00
N PRO A 542 3.96 -18.47 15.72
CA PRO A 542 3.52 -18.77 14.36
C PRO A 542 2.99 -17.55 13.59
N GLN A 543 2.31 -16.63 14.28
CA GLN A 543 1.79 -15.38 13.70
C GLN A 543 2.87 -14.37 13.30
N GLU A 544 4.11 -14.51 13.80
CA GLU A 544 5.23 -13.63 13.48
C GLU A 544 6.18 -14.21 12.43
N ARG A 545 5.97 -15.47 12.03
CA ARG A 545 6.75 -16.08 10.96
C ARG A 545 6.50 -15.40 9.62
N LEU A 546 7.45 -15.50 8.72
CA LEU A 546 7.40 -14.89 7.40
C LEU A 546 6.87 -15.88 6.38
N TYR A 547 5.88 -15.46 5.61
CA TYR A 547 5.24 -16.25 4.56
C TYR A 547 5.33 -15.53 3.22
N ALA A 548 5.35 -16.29 2.14
CA ALA A 548 5.26 -15.79 0.78
C ALA A 548 4.49 -16.76 -0.15
N GLY A 549 4.10 -16.26 -1.31
CA GLY A 549 3.16 -16.87 -2.24
C GLY A 549 1.86 -16.08 -2.27
N GLY A 550 1.16 -16.10 -3.37
CA GLY A 550 -0.11 -15.39 -3.57
C GLY A 550 0.04 -14.04 -4.27
N PRO A 551 -1.10 -13.33 -4.44
CA PRO A 551 -1.21 -12.17 -5.34
C PRO A 551 -0.32 -10.97 -4.99
N ASN A 552 0.17 -10.91 -3.76
CA ASN A 552 0.91 -9.75 -3.25
C ASN A 552 2.41 -10.01 -3.06
N THR A 553 2.86 -11.22 -3.35
CA THR A 553 4.26 -11.62 -3.18
C THR A 553 4.80 -12.32 -4.43
N VAL A 554 4.70 -13.62 -4.54
CA VAL A 554 5.15 -14.39 -5.70
C VAL A 554 3.93 -15.08 -6.32
N ARG A 555 3.41 -14.51 -7.41
CA ARG A 555 2.09 -14.82 -7.97
C ARG A 555 1.96 -16.21 -8.61
N GLY A 556 3.06 -16.86 -8.95
CA GLY A 556 3.05 -18.23 -9.43
C GLY A 556 2.78 -19.27 -8.34
N PHE A 557 2.87 -18.90 -7.07
CA PHE A 557 2.54 -19.75 -5.93
C PHE A 557 1.17 -19.40 -5.37
N ARG A 558 0.46 -20.37 -4.82
CA ARG A 558 -0.73 -20.13 -4.02
C ARG A 558 -0.38 -19.34 -2.76
N GLN A 559 -1.39 -18.85 -2.07
CA GLN A 559 -1.19 -18.10 -0.82
C GLN A 559 -0.37 -18.93 0.18
N ASN A 560 0.73 -18.34 0.67
CA ASN A 560 1.67 -18.91 1.64
C ASN A 560 2.39 -20.18 1.20
N GLU A 561 2.28 -20.60 -0.06
CA GLU A 561 2.82 -21.88 -0.58
C GLU A 561 4.35 -21.85 -0.82
N LEU A 562 4.96 -20.66 -0.91
CA LEU A 562 6.39 -20.54 -1.15
C LEU A 562 7.17 -20.82 0.14
N GLY A 563 8.08 -21.77 0.09
CA GLY A 563 8.94 -22.15 1.21
C GLY A 563 8.70 -23.58 1.72
N PRO A 564 9.14 -23.91 2.92
CA PRO A 564 9.01 -25.22 3.50
C PRO A 564 7.55 -25.59 3.76
N ALA A 565 7.19 -26.86 3.51
CA ALA A 565 5.85 -27.40 3.68
C ALA A 565 5.84 -28.64 4.55
N ILE A 566 4.73 -28.83 5.26
CA ILE A 566 4.43 -30.02 6.07
C ILE A 566 3.22 -30.69 5.44
N TYR A 567 3.27 -31.99 5.32
CA TYR A 567 2.21 -32.77 4.70
C TYR A 567 1.41 -33.52 5.76
N VAL A 568 0.10 -33.50 5.65
CA VAL A 568 -0.80 -34.25 6.51
C VAL A 568 -1.51 -35.28 5.63
N VAL A 569 -1.47 -36.53 6.04
CA VAL A 569 -2.11 -37.67 5.36
C VAL A 569 -3.28 -38.20 6.20
N ASP A 570 -4.27 -38.78 5.54
CA ASP A 570 -5.45 -39.33 6.20
C ASP A 570 -5.28 -40.80 6.56
N THR A 571 -4.31 -41.51 5.93
CA THR A 571 -4.07 -42.94 6.12
C THR A 571 -2.58 -43.23 6.16
N PHE A 572 -2.22 -44.25 6.90
CA PHE A 572 -0.86 -44.76 7.01
C PHE A 572 -0.88 -46.31 7.16
N SER A 573 0.24 -46.95 6.91
CA SER A 573 0.49 -48.36 7.19
C SER A 573 1.52 -48.50 8.30
N VAL A 574 1.50 -49.65 8.96
CA VAL A 574 2.56 -50.05 9.90
C VAL A 574 3.51 -50.95 9.16
N ALA A 575 4.75 -50.48 9.01
CA ALA A 575 5.82 -51.26 8.38
C ALA A 575 6.62 -51.99 9.46
N ALA A 576 6.85 -53.29 9.28
CA ALA A 576 7.69 -54.10 10.16
C ALA A 576 9.11 -54.15 9.61
N ALA A 577 10.11 -53.90 10.47
CA ALA A 577 11.51 -54.15 10.16
C ALA A 577 11.95 -55.52 10.73
N ALA A 578 13.11 -56.03 10.28
CA ALA A 578 13.70 -57.24 10.84
C ALA A 578 13.97 -57.05 12.36
N GLY A 579 13.31 -57.89 13.19
CA GLY A 579 13.39 -57.86 14.64
C GLY A 579 12.42 -56.89 15.31
N ASP A 580 11.22 -57.30 15.59
CA ASP A 580 10.16 -56.70 16.41
C ASP A 580 9.94 -55.14 16.40
N THR A 581 10.63 -54.43 15.54
CA THR A 581 10.50 -52.99 15.42
C THR A 581 9.55 -52.61 14.30
N SER A 582 8.48 -51.90 14.62
CA SER A 582 7.50 -51.39 13.65
C SER A 582 7.57 -49.85 13.58
N PHE A 583 7.19 -49.31 12.46
CA PHE A 583 7.09 -47.84 12.26
C PHE A 583 5.90 -47.50 11.36
N PHE A 584 5.44 -46.26 11.49
CA PHE A 584 4.40 -45.74 10.61
C PHE A 584 4.98 -45.25 9.30
N GLU A 585 4.32 -45.56 8.21
CA GLU A 585 4.72 -45.13 6.88
C GLU A 585 3.48 -44.66 6.07
N THR A 586 3.64 -43.66 5.23
CA THR A 586 2.57 -43.24 4.31
C THR A 586 2.22 -44.34 3.34
N ASN A 587 0.93 -44.52 3.04
CA ASN A 587 0.47 -45.41 1.98
C ASN A 587 1.02 -44.95 0.60
N ASP A 588 1.13 -45.88 -0.36
CA ASP A 588 1.73 -45.65 -1.69
C ASP A 588 1.17 -44.51 -2.52
N ASN A 589 -0.03 -43.98 -2.18
CA ASN A 589 -0.67 -42.95 -2.96
C ASN A 589 -0.02 -41.56 -2.88
N ARG A 590 0.94 -41.37 -1.98
CA ARG A 590 1.69 -40.10 -1.78
C ARG A 590 0.85 -38.82 -1.89
N VAL A 591 -0.46 -38.90 -1.64
CA VAL A 591 -1.38 -37.80 -1.70
C VAL A 591 -1.58 -37.25 -0.27
N ALA A 592 -1.09 -36.06 -0.05
CA ALA A 592 -1.40 -35.37 1.20
C ALA A 592 -2.84 -34.85 1.16
N SER A 593 -3.60 -35.12 2.19
CA SER A 593 -4.94 -34.54 2.36
C SER A 593 -4.87 -33.03 2.61
N ARG A 594 -3.79 -32.60 3.27
CA ARG A 594 -3.53 -31.19 3.56
C ARG A 594 -2.04 -30.86 3.43
N VAL A 595 -1.75 -29.66 2.93
CA VAL A 595 -0.41 -29.09 2.88
C VAL A 595 -0.39 -27.89 3.82
N VAL A 596 0.47 -27.93 4.84
CA VAL A 596 0.59 -26.87 5.84
C VAL A 596 1.90 -26.11 5.58
N PRO A 597 1.85 -24.87 5.06
CA PRO A 597 3.03 -24.04 4.94
C PRO A 597 3.64 -23.75 6.31
N SER A 598 4.91 -23.99 6.47
CA SER A 598 5.57 -23.73 7.76
C SER A 598 6.04 -22.26 7.89
N GLY A 599 6.05 -21.51 6.79
CA GLY A 599 6.71 -20.22 6.76
C GLY A 599 8.21 -20.33 7.08
N GLY A 600 8.88 -19.22 7.24
CA GLY A 600 10.30 -19.18 7.58
C GLY A 600 10.68 -18.05 8.54
N ASP A 601 11.94 -18.09 8.95
CA ASP A 601 12.56 -17.04 9.74
C ASP A 601 13.07 -15.91 8.84
N ASN A 602 13.25 -16.20 7.55
CA ASN A 602 13.74 -15.25 6.56
C ASN A 602 12.89 -15.32 5.29
N VAL A 603 12.79 -14.17 4.61
CA VAL A 603 12.12 -14.04 3.33
C VAL A 603 12.85 -13.03 2.44
N VAL A 604 12.94 -13.32 1.16
CA VAL A 604 13.33 -12.38 0.12
C VAL A 604 12.35 -12.49 -1.04
N ILE A 605 11.89 -11.36 -1.57
CA ILE A 605 10.97 -11.29 -2.70
C ILE A 605 11.41 -10.14 -3.59
N ALA A 606 11.47 -10.39 -4.89
CA ALA A 606 11.67 -9.38 -5.92
C ALA A 606 10.56 -9.52 -6.97
N ASN A 607 9.93 -8.41 -7.32
CA ASN A 607 8.91 -8.35 -8.36
C ASN A 607 9.34 -7.34 -9.42
N ALA A 608 9.34 -7.74 -10.67
CA ALA A 608 9.51 -6.86 -11.81
C ALA A 608 8.24 -6.93 -12.67
N GLU A 609 7.60 -5.79 -12.91
CA GLU A 609 6.33 -5.71 -13.60
C GLU A 609 6.34 -4.57 -14.61
N LEU A 610 5.98 -4.85 -15.85
CA LEU A 610 5.73 -3.86 -16.88
C LEU A 610 4.21 -3.69 -17.00
N ARG A 611 3.73 -2.51 -16.64
CA ARG A 611 2.32 -2.11 -16.75
C ARG A 611 2.12 -1.37 -18.05
N LEU A 612 1.15 -1.81 -18.84
CA LEU A 612 0.83 -1.28 -20.15
C LEU A 612 -0.60 -0.75 -20.13
N ARG A 613 -0.78 0.51 -20.46
CA ARG A 613 -2.11 1.07 -20.65
C ARG A 613 -2.78 0.40 -21.85
N SER A 614 -4.04 0.02 -21.72
CA SER A 614 -4.78 -0.59 -22.82
C SER A 614 -4.87 0.38 -24.01
N VAL A 615 -4.65 -0.15 -25.20
CA VAL A 615 -4.82 0.60 -26.45
C VAL A 615 -6.31 0.85 -26.73
N PHE A 616 -7.22 -0.03 -26.26
CA PHE A 616 -8.65 0.04 -26.52
C PHE A 616 -9.38 0.93 -25.52
N LEU A 617 -9.08 0.77 -24.22
CA LEU A 617 -9.72 1.47 -23.10
C LEU A 617 -8.65 1.94 -22.11
N PRO A 618 -7.88 3.00 -22.45
CA PRO A 618 -6.69 3.40 -21.73
C PRO A 618 -6.96 3.88 -20.29
N GLU A 619 -8.16 4.37 -20.01
CA GLU A 619 -8.56 4.83 -18.67
C GLU A 619 -9.16 3.70 -17.82
N LEU A 620 -9.62 2.61 -18.46
CA LEU A 620 -10.35 1.54 -17.81
C LEU A 620 -9.49 0.28 -17.61
N ILE A 621 -8.65 -0.06 -18.61
CA ILE A 621 -7.92 -1.33 -18.64
C ILE A 621 -6.41 -1.09 -18.67
N GLN A 622 -5.70 -1.82 -17.83
CA GLN A 622 -4.25 -1.89 -17.80
C GLN A 622 -3.82 -3.36 -17.84
N TYR A 623 -2.93 -3.69 -18.75
CA TYR A 623 -2.27 -5.00 -18.82
C TYR A 623 -0.99 -5.00 -18.01
N SER A 624 -0.55 -6.15 -17.55
CA SER A 624 0.75 -6.31 -16.92
C SER A 624 1.44 -7.60 -17.37
N ILE A 625 2.74 -7.52 -17.56
CA ILE A 625 3.63 -8.65 -17.72
C ILE A 625 4.57 -8.59 -16.53
N PHE A 626 4.76 -9.70 -15.85
CA PHE A 626 5.56 -9.70 -14.64
C PHE A 626 6.46 -10.93 -14.52
N VAL A 627 7.51 -10.75 -13.76
CA VAL A 627 8.37 -11.81 -13.25
C VAL A 627 8.53 -11.60 -11.75
N ASP A 628 8.10 -12.58 -10.98
CA ASP A 628 8.24 -12.59 -9.54
C ASP A 628 9.31 -13.61 -9.15
N ALA A 629 10.15 -13.23 -8.21
CA ALA A 629 11.20 -14.09 -7.66
C ALA A 629 11.13 -14.05 -6.13
N GLY A 630 11.40 -15.18 -5.48
CA GLY A 630 11.43 -15.18 -4.01
C GLY A 630 11.81 -16.52 -3.40
N GLU A 631 12.09 -16.47 -2.10
CA GLU A 631 12.37 -17.62 -1.26
C GLU A 631 11.99 -17.34 0.18
N VAL A 632 11.54 -18.38 0.89
CA VAL A 632 11.28 -18.39 2.34
C VAL A 632 12.05 -19.55 2.95
N TRP A 633 12.86 -19.30 3.97
CA TRP A 633 13.69 -20.35 4.56
C TRP A 633 13.87 -20.17 6.07
N ASN A 634 14.29 -21.26 6.73
CA ASN A 634 14.65 -21.26 8.15
C ASN A 634 16.16 -21.14 8.31
N ARG A 635 16.62 -20.37 9.28
CA ARG A 635 18.05 -20.17 9.56
C ARG A 635 18.75 -21.44 10.04
N ASN A 636 18.06 -22.22 10.87
CA ASN A 636 18.55 -23.49 11.41
C ASN A 636 17.68 -24.61 10.82
N GLY A 637 17.85 -24.91 9.53
CA GLY A 637 17.15 -26.02 8.88
C GLY A 637 17.56 -27.34 9.53
N SER A 638 16.61 -28.04 10.13
CA SER A 638 16.83 -29.38 10.70
C SER A 638 16.85 -30.50 9.65
N THR A 639 16.69 -30.15 8.40
CA THR A 639 16.73 -31.06 7.27
C THR A 639 17.83 -30.62 6.32
N ALA A 640 18.81 -31.47 6.08
CA ALA A 640 19.99 -31.26 5.23
C ALA A 640 19.68 -30.74 3.80
N SER A 641 18.42 -30.75 3.40
CA SER A 641 17.93 -30.36 2.07
C SER A 641 17.68 -28.86 1.87
N GLN A 642 17.71 -28.01 2.90
CA GLN A 642 17.23 -26.62 2.76
C GLN A 642 18.22 -25.54 3.27
N SER A 643 19.49 -25.86 3.41
CA SER A 643 20.52 -24.84 3.75
C SER A 643 20.93 -23.98 2.54
N THR A 644 20.57 -24.35 1.31
CA THR A 644 20.90 -23.58 0.11
C THR A 644 19.70 -22.72 -0.28
N ILE A 645 19.89 -21.40 -0.32
CA ILE A 645 18.89 -20.44 -0.80
C ILE A 645 18.67 -20.71 -2.30
N GLN A 646 17.47 -21.16 -2.66
CA GLN A 646 17.07 -21.42 -4.04
C GLN A 646 15.93 -20.46 -4.43
N VAL A 647 16.30 -19.28 -4.89
CA VAL A 647 15.32 -18.29 -5.35
C VAL A 647 14.50 -18.86 -6.50
N LYS A 648 13.19 -18.94 -6.31
CA LYS A 648 12.23 -19.45 -7.31
C LYS A 648 11.67 -18.30 -8.12
N VAL A 649 11.66 -18.44 -9.45
CA VAL A 649 11.24 -17.40 -10.39
C VAL A 649 9.98 -17.83 -11.12
N THR A 650 8.95 -16.98 -11.12
CA THR A 650 7.65 -17.26 -11.74
C THR A 650 7.23 -16.11 -12.66
N PRO A 651 7.20 -16.33 -13.99
CA PRO A 651 6.64 -15.36 -14.92
C PRO A 651 5.11 -15.39 -14.93
N GLY A 652 4.50 -14.30 -15.40
CA GLY A 652 3.05 -14.24 -15.53
C GLY A 652 2.54 -13.00 -16.24
N VAL A 653 1.23 -12.97 -16.42
CA VAL A 653 0.49 -11.87 -17.04
C VAL A 653 -0.70 -11.48 -16.18
N GLY A 654 -1.14 -10.23 -16.29
CA GLY A 654 -2.28 -9.74 -15.52
C GLY A 654 -3.08 -8.68 -16.26
N VAL A 655 -4.32 -8.52 -15.83
CA VAL A 655 -5.23 -7.48 -16.29
C VAL A 655 -5.82 -6.75 -15.08
N ARG A 656 -5.86 -5.43 -15.14
CA ARG A 656 -6.52 -4.56 -14.17
C ARG A 656 -7.61 -3.77 -14.85
N VAL A 657 -8.78 -3.77 -14.27
CA VAL A 657 -9.93 -2.98 -14.72
C VAL A 657 -10.27 -1.99 -13.63
N PHE A 658 -10.17 -0.71 -13.93
CA PHE A 658 -10.53 0.36 -13.00
C PHE A 658 -12.03 0.58 -13.02
N THR A 659 -12.69 0.33 -11.90
CA THR A 659 -14.13 0.50 -11.73
C THR A 659 -14.44 1.55 -10.67
N PRO A 660 -15.65 2.13 -10.63
CA PRO A 660 -16.03 3.08 -9.58
C PRO A 660 -15.96 2.52 -8.17
N ILE A 661 -16.05 1.21 -8.01
CA ILE A 661 -15.94 0.51 -6.72
C ILE A 661 -14.51 0.06 -6.39
N GLY A 662 -13.55 0.38 -7.25
CA GLY A 662 -12.13 0.04 -7.11
C GLY A 662 -11.62 -0.85 -8.26
N PRO A 663 -10.30 -1.09 -8.32
CA PRO A 663 -9.71 -1.89 -9.36
C PRO A 663 -10.06 -3.38 -9.20
N VAL A 664 -10.48 -3.99 -10.28
CA VAL A 664 -10.59 -5.45 -10.43
C VAL A 664 -9.30 -5.96 -11.05
N ARG A 665 -8.68 -6.95 -10.44
CA ARG A 665 -7.40 -7.49 -10.85
C ARG A 665 -7.48 -9.01 -11.06
N VAL A 666 -6.96 -9.47 -12.19
CA VAL A 666 -6.78 -10.88 -12.52
C VAL A 666 -5.34 -11.09 -12.93
N ASP A 667 -4.61 -11.94 -12.22
CA ASP A 667 -3.24 -12.33 -12.56
C ASP A 667 -3.16 -13.84 -12.78
N ILE A 668 -2.38 -14.25 -13.76
CA ILE A 668 -2.06 -15.63 -14.07
C ILE A 668 -0.55 -15.78 -13.97
N GLY A 669 -0.08 -16.53 -12.96
CA GLY A 669 1.32 -16.85 -12.77
C GLY A 669 1.64 -18.29 -13.17
N TYR A 670 2.77 -18.51 -13.80
CA TYR A 670 3.28 -19.84 -14.15
C TYR A 670 4.32 -20.29 -13.14
N ASN A 671 4.11 -21.48 -12.53
CA ASN A 671 5.01 -22.09 -11.57
C ASN A 671 5.68 -23.33 -12.18
N PRO A 672 6.96 -23.24 -12.60
CA PRO A 672 7.68 -24.41 -13.15
C PRO A 672 8.13 -25.43 -12.08
N TYR A 673 8.07 -25.04 -10.80
CA TYR A 673 8.65 -25.82 -9.71
C TYR A 673 7.70 -26.90 -9.19
N GLN A 674 8.28 -27.97 -8.67
CA GLN A 674 7.58 -28.96 -7.89
C GLN A 674 7.40 -28.48 -6.44
N ALA A 675 6.42 -29.04 -5.76
CA ALA A 675 6.29 -28.82 -4.32
C ALA A 675 7.53 -29.40 -3.59
N PRO A 676 8.05 -28.71 -2.57
CA PRO A 676 9.24 -29.18 -1.85
C PRO A 676 8.98 -30.52 -1.17
N SER A 677 10.02 -31.30 -0.96
CA SER A 677 9.94 -32.44 -0.02
C SER A 677 9.76 -31.92 1.40
N GLY A 678 9.03 -32.66 2.23
CA GLY A 678 8.75 -32.26 3.60
C GLY A 678 8.39 -33.43 4.50
N PRO A 679 8.27 -33.24 5.81
CA PRO A 679 7.81 -34.27 6.72
C PRO A 679 6.31 -34.52 6.51
N ALA A 680 5.93 -35.80 6.56
CA ALA A 680 4.53 -36.22 6.50
C ALA A 680 4.06 -36.72 7.87
N PHE A 681 2.87 -36.29 8.23
CA PHE A 681 2.24 -36.69 9.49
C PHE A 681 0.81 -37.18 9.24
N PHE A 682 0.42 -38.21 9.99
CA PHE A 682 -0.97 -38.52 10.21
C PHE A 682 -1.45 -37.73 11.44
N SER A 683 -2.56 -37.06 11.32
CA SER A 683 -3.17 -36.28 12.42
C SER A 683 -4.64 -36.61 12.52
N ALA A 684 -5.02 -37.39 13.51
CA ALA A 684 -6.39 -37.68 13.83
C ALA A 684 -6.87 -36.84 15.00
N GLN A 685 -8.14 -36.44 14.93
CA GLN A 685 -8.87 -35.86 16.06
C GLN A 685 -9.99 -36.84 16.38
N GLN A 686 -9.91 -37.53 17.53
CA GLN A 686 -10.95 -38.38 18.01
C GLN A 686 -11.58 -37.75 19.28
N ARG A 687 -12.90 -37.77 19.37
CA ARG A 687 -13.61 -37.44 20.61
C ARG A 687 -13.74 -38.72 21.46
N VAL A 688 -12.99 -38.77 22.53
CA VAL A 688 -13.09 -39.87 23.50
C VAL A 688 -13.56 -39.28 24.83
N GLY A 689 -14.68 -39.74 25.34
CA GLY A 689 -15.21 -39.30 26.64
C GLY A 689 -15.58 -37.80 26.76
N GLY A 690 -15.77 -37.10 25.61
CA GLY A 690 -16.04 -35.64 25.59
C GLY A 690 -14.79 -34.77 25.39
N GLU A 691 -13.60 -35.31 25.51
CA GLU A 691 -12.34 -34.65 25.19
C GLU A 691 -11.88 -34.99 23.78
N VAL A 692 -11.17 -34.05 23.13
CA VAL A 692 -10.62 -34.25 21.80
C VAL A 692 -9.20 -34.77 21.94
N GLU A 693 -9.03 -36.08 21.82
CA GLU A 693 -7.71 -36.69 21.69
C GLU A 693 -7.12 -36.39 20.31
N ARG A 694 -5.86 -35.99 20.30
CA ARG A 694 -5.09 -35.66 19.09
C ARG A 694 -3.95 -36.64 18.94
N ALA A 695 -4.09 -37.57 18.03
CA ALA A 695 -3.00 -38.44 17.66
C ALA A 695 -2.18 -37.82 16.54
N LEU A 696 -0.85 -37.73 16.71
CA LEU A 696 0.10 -37.23 15.72
C LEU A 696 1.20 -38.28 15.52
N TYR A 697 1.26 -38.83 14.33
CA TYR A 697 2.30 -39.82 13.97
C TYR A 697 3.14 -39.34 12.78
N CYS A 698 4.46 -39.50 12.86
CA CYS A 698 5.32 -39.32 11.70
C CYS A 698 5.16 -40.49 10.74
N THR A 699 4.76 -40.22 9.53
CA THR A 699 4.48 -41.21 8.49
C THR A 699 5.35 -41.01 7.25
N SER A 700 6.41 -40.18 7.35
CA SER A 700 7.32 -39.95 6.22
C SER A 700 7.97 -41.22 5.72
N PRO A 701 8.15 -41.40 4.40
CA PRO A 701 8.90 -42.49 3.84
C PRO A 701 10.30 -42.62 4.47
N GLY A 702 10.68 -43.83 4.87
CA GLY A 702 11.93 -44.06 5.58
C GLY A 702 11.94 -43.62 7.04
N ASN A 703 10.77 -43.34 7.63
CA ASN A 703 10.65 -43.14 9.07
C ASN A 703 11.12 -44.37 9.83
N ARG A 704 12.06 -44.19 10.74
CA ARG A 704 12.61 -45.27 11.59
C ARG A 704 12.31 -45.04 13.08
N LEU A 705 11.37 -44.22 13.40
CA LEU A 705 10.94 -44.01 14.78
C LEU A 705 10.15 -45.24 15.25
N ALA A 706 10.63 -45.88 16.29
CA ALA A 706 10.01 -47.07 16.84
C ALA A 706 8.56 -46.77 17.28
N VAL A 707 7.69 -47.72 17.02
CA VAL A 707 6.30 -47.69 17.42
C VAL A 707 6.16 -48.56 18.68
N THR A 708 5.70 -47.96 19.79
CA THR A 708 5.41 -48.69 21.01
C THR A 708 3.91 -49.01 21.08
N PRO A 709 3.50 -50.21 21.59
CA PRO A 709 2.10 -50.51 21.78
C PRO A 709 1.45 -49.47 22.71
N GLY A 710 0.39 -48.85 22.26
CA GLY A 710 -0.41 -47.94 23.09
C GLY A 710 -1.42 -48.67 23.99
N ALA A 711 -1.94 -47.97 24.98
CA ALA A 711 -3.06 -48.44 25.78
C ALA A 711 -4.32 -48.65 24.90
N THR A 712 -5.11 -49.63 25.19
CA THR A 712 -6.38 -49.89 24.51
C THR A 712 -7.32 -48.72 24.71
N LEU A 713 -7.81 -48.15 23.60
CA LEU A 713 -8.80 -47.06 23.69
C LEU A 713 -10.09 -47.54 24.34
N PRO A 714 -10.75 -46.75 25.19
CA PRO A 714 -12.04 -47.10 25.73
C PRO A 714 -13.07 -47.30 24.62
N GLY A 715 -13.55 -48.50 24.43
CA GLY A 715 -14.49 -48.89 23.38
C GLY A 715 -14.10 -50.13 22.56
N GLY A 716 -12.99 -50.80 22.87
CA GLY A 716 -12.63 -52.07 22.28
C GLY A 716 -12.05 -52.03 20.88
N THR A 717 -11.72 -50.89 20.32
CA THR A 717 -10.94 -50.76 19.09
C THR A 717 -9.48 -51.04 19.37
N SER A 718 -8.81 -51.74 18.44
CA SER A 718 -7.42 -52.12 18.54
C SER A 718 -6.54 -50.92 18.95
N ALA A 719 -5.71 -51.16 19.98
CA ALA A 719 -4.76 -50.16 20.48
C ALA A 719 -3.94 -49.58 19.34
N LEU A 720 -4.02 -48.26 19.13
CA LEU A 720 -3.10 -47.56 18.22
C LEU A 720 -1.72 -47.51 18.91
N PRO A 721 -0.66 -47.93 18.25
CA PRO A 721 0.67 -47.83 18.83
C PRO A 721 1.06 -46.35 18.97
N VAL A 722 1.72 -46.01 20.07
CA VAL A 722 2.25 -44.68 20.34
C VAL A 722 3.67 -44.59 19.78
N GLN A 723 3.93 -43.61 18.96
CA GLN A 723 5.26 -43.36 18.42
C GLN A 723 6.13 -42.61 19.43
N ALA A 724 7.37 -43.04 19.63
CA ALA A 724 8.33 -42.31 20.44
C ALA A 724 8.60 -40.91 19.85
N ALA A 725 8.81 -39.93 20.71
CA ALA A 725 9.15 -38.57 20.27
C ALA A 725 10.49 -38.58 19.50
N GLY A 726 10.53 -37.88 18.36
CA GLY A 726 11.74 -37.77 17.54
C GLY A 726 11.52 -36.89 16.31
N ALA A 727 12.63 -36.61 15.59
CA ALA A 727 12.58 -35.83 14.35
C ALA A 727 11.97 -36.65 13.20
N CYS A 728 10.90 -36.13 12.59
CA CYS A 728 10.27 -36.71 11.43
C CYS A 728 11.07 -36.35 10.16
N PRO A 729 11.51 -37.36 9.33
CA PRO A 729 12.29 -37.06 8.13
C PRO A 729 11.46 -36.31 7.10
N ALA A 730 12.11 -35.36 6.40
CA ALA A 730 11.47 -34.57 5.34
C ALA A 730 11.56 -35.24 3.96
N THR A 731 11.19 -36.49 3.89
CA THR A 731 11.35 -37.36 2.72
C THR A 731 10.09 -37.54 1.87
N PHE A 732 8.96 -37.10 2.37
CA PHE A 732 7.71 -37.16 1.62
C PHE A 732 7.74 -36.18 0.44
N GLN A 733 7.43 -36.68 -0.76
CA GLN A 733 7.31 -35.90 -1.98
C GLN A 733 5.90 -36.03 -2.54
N PRO A 734 5.16 -34.92 -2.66
CA PRO A 734 3.85 -34.96 -3.29
C PRO A 734 3.95 -35.26 -4.80
N PRO A 735 2.83 -35.67 -5.44
CA PRO A 735 2.79 -35.94 -6.87
C PRO A 735 3.25 -34.75 -7.70
N ARG A 736 3.93 -35.05 -8.81
CA ARG A 736 4.41 -34.03 -9.75
C ARG A 736 3.22 -33.31 -10.42
N ARG A 737 3.32 -32.00 -10.59
CA ARG A 737 2.43 -31.22 -11.43
C ARG A 737 2.70 -31.60 -12.90
N ALA A 738 1.92 -32.55 -13.46
CA ALA A 738 2.19 -33.14 -14.74
C ALA A 738 1.82 -32.29 -15.95
N THR A 739 0.74 -31.48 -15.85
CA THR A 739 0.20 -30.71 -16.96
C THR A 739 0.54 -29.22 -16.88
N PHE A 740 0.59 -28.54 -18.02
CA PHE A 740 0.79 -27.08 -18.08
C PHE A 740 -0.26 -26.34 -17.24
N LEU A 741 -1.52 -26.74 -17.33
CA LEU A 741 -2.63 -26.09 -16.60
C LEU A 741 -2.48 -26.26 -15.07
N SER A 742 -1.93 -27.39 -14.58
CA SER A 742 -1.70 -27.60 -13.15
C SER A 742 -0.58 -26.71 -12.58
N ARG A 743 0.23 -26.09 -13.46
CA ARG A 743 1.28 -25.14 -13.11
C ARG A 743 0.83 -23.68 -13.14
N LEU A 744 -0.40 -23.41 -13.60
CA LEU A 744 -0.95 -22.06 -13.59
C LEU A 744 -1.63 -21.74 -12.26
N THR A 745 -1.36 -20.56 -11.74
CA THR A 745 -2.00 -20.02 -10.55
C THR A 745 -2.81 -18.80 -10.94
N PHE A 746 -4.11 -18.85 -10.66
CA PHE A 746 -5.05 -17.76 -10.94
C PHE A 746 -5.30 -16.97 -9.66
N ASN A 747 -5.04 -15.67 -9.70
CA ASN A 747 -5.32 -14.75 -8.62
C ASN A 747 -6.36 -13.73 -9.06
N PHE A 748 -7.41 -13.58 -8.28
CA PHE A 748 -8.48 -12.63 -8.53
C PHE A 748 -8.73 -11.77 -7.30
N SER A 749 -8.93 -10.47 -7.47
CA SER A 749 -9.30 -9.56 -6.39
C SER A 749 -10.16 -8.40 -6.90
N ILE A 750 -11.11 -7.96 -6.08
CA ILE A 750 -11.95 -6.78 -6.32
C ILE A 750 -11.76 -5.80 -5.16
N GLY A 751 -11.68 -4.51 -5.48
CA GLY A 751 -11.44 -3.44 -4.53
C GLY A 751 -9.96 -3.26 -4.20
N GLN A 752 -9.69 -2.31 -3.32
CA GLN A 752 -8.33 -2.14 -2.80
C GLN A 752 -8.00 -3.36 -1.92
N ALA A 753 -7.02 -4.11 -2.34
CA ALA A 753 -6.57 -5.30 -1.61
C ALA A 753 -5.85 -4.96 -0.29
N PHE A 754 -5.68 -3.66 0.03
CA PHE A 754 -4.93 -3.18 1.21
C PHE A 754 -5.46 -1.82 1.69
#